data_207ac83910655451a3d4e3e3a5a1daad
#
_entry.id   207ac83910655451a3d4e3e3a5a1daad
#
_cell.length_a   1.000
_cell.length_b   1.000
_cell.length_c   1.000
_cell.angle_alpha   90.00
_cell.angle_beta   90.00
_cell.angle_gamma   90.00
#
_symmetry.space_group_name_H-M   'P 1'
#
loop_
_entity.id
_entity.type
_entity.pdbx_description
1 polymer ?
#
loop_
_entity_poly.entity_id
_entity_poly.type
_entity_poly.pdbx_seq_one_letter_code
_entity_poly.pdbx_strand_id
1 'polypeptide(L)'
;MKHTDIITKLNLEQKCALLSGDTVFTTRGYKNAGVPSITLSDGPNGVRKQAGAADHLGLNPSVPATCFPTAATVACSWDPALGEEIGRAMGEEAAAQEVAVLLGPGLNTKRSPLCGRNFEYFSEDPYLSGKMAAAYVRGIQSEGISACPKHFAVNSQELRRMASDSVVDERTLRELYLTGFEIVVKEAHPKALMSSYNLINGIYANENAHLLQDILREEWGFDGAVVTDWGGSNDHALGVKNGSTLEMPAPGGDAVRELLAAVRSGKITEADVDDRLDELLTLVLDTHAAVERHSRSFDADAHHALARRAAGESVVLLKNDDALLPLAEGTRVAVIGDFAETPRYQGAGSSAVNSIKVDTFLDCLSDSGLHSVGFAPGFDRQGKPDAAKQAEAVALAAKADAVLLCLGLDEIKESEGLDRADMKLADNQIELLQAVREANPNTVVIVNAGASLETPWLAHCKALVYGALGGQAGAGAMLDVLNGKLNPGGKLAETWANAYADTPARDHFAGPGRTVQYREGLYVGYRYYQTAGVPVAFPFGHGLSYTQFAYSDLHADAHSATLTVTNTGDRAGAEIVQLYVAKPNAEIFRPAQELKAFAKVQLAAGESKTVTLTLDDKAFRYRNTRTDSWEVEGGTYELRVGASSADIRLTAAVEVIGTDALNPYAGKALPHYQSGKVQTVPDAEWETLLGRPIPDDRVKIDRNMTLGELNHGRSPLGWLVWAVLTALLNASYKKGKPDLNVLFQYNMPLRALAKMTNGAISMGMVDGIVMEVQGFWVIGLVRVIFEAVKNVILNAQLENRLRNS
;
A
#
# COMPACT_ATOMS: atom_id res chain seq x y z
N MET A 1 -12.51 -25.41 -17.93
CA MET A 1 -11.09 -25.75 -17.62
C MET A 1 -10.26 -25.72 -18.87
N LYS A 2 -9.13 -25.01 -18.86
CA LYS A 2 -8.18 -24.86 -19.99
C LYS A 2 -7.17 -26.02 -20.02
N HIS A 3 -6.85 -26.61 -18.85
CA HIS A 3 -5.75 -27.59 -18.68
C HIS A 3 -6.22 -28.98 -18.24
N THR A 4 -7.37 -29.43 -18.72
CA THR A 4 -7.97 -30.76 -18.42
C THR A 4 -6.99 -31.90 -18.71
N ASP A 5 -6.17 -31.78 -19.75
CA ASP A 5 -5.18 -32.79 -20.17
C ASP A 5 -4.05 -32.97 -19.13
N ILE A 6 -3.71 -31.94 -18.37
CA ILE A 6 -2.75 -31.97 -17.27
C ILE A 6 -3.45 -32.45 -15.99
N ILE A 7 -4.59 -31.87 -15.67
CA ILE A 7 -5.35 -32.17 -14.43
C ILE A 7 -5.71 -33.64 -14.33
N THR A 8 -6.09 -34.27 -15.43
CA THR A 8 -6.43 -35.70 -15.47
C THR A 8 -5.25 -36.65 -15.28
N LYS A 9 -4.01 -36.17 -15.42
CA LYS A 9 -2.79 -36.96 -15.13
C LYS A 9 -2.41 -36.94 -13.66
N LEU A 10 -2.97 -36.03 -12.89
CA LEU A 10 -2.67 -35.85 -11.49
C LEU A 10 -3.65 -36.63 -10.62
N ASN A 11 -3.14 -37.31 -9.60
CA ASN A 11 -4.02 -37.85 -8.57
C ASN A 11 -4.46 -36.75 -7.58
N LEU A 12 -5.47 -37.03 -6.76
CA LEU A 12 -6.05 -36.05 -5.83
C LEU A 12 -5.01 -35.49 -4.84
N GLU A 13 -4.04 -36.31 -4.38
CA GLU A 13 -2.98 -35.85 -3.48
C GLU A 13 -2.07 -34.82 -4.16
N GLN A 14 -1.72 -35.06 -5.42
CA GLN A 14 -0.92 -34.12 -6.21
C GLN A 14 -1.67 -32.83 -6.51
N LYS A 15 -2.96 -32.93 -6.88
CA LYS A 15 -3.84 -31.78 -7.08
C LYS A 15 -3.88 -30.88 -5.84
N CYS A 16 -4.15 -31.49 -4.66
CA CYS A 16 -4.17 -30.77 -3.40
C CYS A 16 -2.79 -30.15 -3.03
N ALA A 17 -1.70 -30.86 -3.35
CA ALA A 17 -0.35 -30.37 -3.07
C ALA A 17 0.06 -29.16 -3.90
N LEU A 18 -0.44 -29.04 -5.13
CA LEU A 18 -0.18 -27.91 -6.01
C LEU A 18 -0.81 -26.60 -5.52
N LEU A 19 -1.91 -26.66 -4.77
CA LEU A 19 -2.61 -25.47 -4.25
C LEU A 19 -1.93 -24.85 -3.02
N SER A 20 -0.70 -25.27 -2.69
CA SER A 20 0.15 -24.65 -1.68
C SER A 20 1.60 -24.56 -2.12
N GLY A 21 2.32 -23.60 -1.55
CA GLY A 21 3.75 -23.39 -1.85
C GLY A 21 4.61 -24.61 -1.52
N ASP A 22 5.70 -24.76 -2.23
CA ASP A 22 6.74 -25.77 -1.96
C ASP A 22 7.82 -25.24 -1.04
N THR A 23 8.20 -23.97 -1.23
CA THR A 23 9.09 -23.23 -0.34
C THR A 23 8.46 -21.88 0.02
N VAL A 24 9.24 -21.01 0.68
CA VAL A 24 8.76 -19.67 1.04
C VAL A 24 8.31 -18.86 -0.20
N PHE A 25 8.95 -19.06 -1.35
CA PHE A 25 8.70 -18.27 -2.56
C PHE A 25 8.56 -19.10 -3.85
N THR A 26 8.39 -20.42 -3.76
CA THR A 26 8.21 -21.24 -4.97
C THR A 26 6.97 -22.10 -4.92
N THR A 27 6.36 -22.31 -6.09
CA THR A 27 5.28 -23.27 -6.25
C THR A 27 5.85 -24.68 -6.42
N ARG A 28 5.02 -25.69 -6.15
CA ARG A 28 5.36 -27.09 -6.40
C ARG A 28 5.29 -27.40 -7.90
N GLY A 29 6.20 -28.25 -8.38
CA GLY A 29 6.18 -28.74 -9.75
C GLY A 29 6.07 -30.27 -9.85
N TYR A 30 5.47 -30.77 -10.93
CA TYR A 30 5.41 -32.18 -11.29
C TYR A 30 5.83 -32.37 -12.75
N LYS A 31 7.12 -32.66 -12.97
CA LYS A 31 7.71 -32.77 -14.30
C LYS A 31 7.02 -33.82 -15.17
N ASN A 32 6.63 -34.96 -14.58
CA ASN A 32 5.94 -36.04 -15.29
C ASN A 32 4.55 -35.64 -15.82
N ALA A 33 3.92 -34.66 -15.17
CA ALA A 33 2.64 -34.11 -15.60
C ALA A 33 2.80 -32.87 -16.50
N GLY A 34 4.03 -32.34 -16.64
CA GLY A 34 4.29 -31.12 -17.39
C GLY A 34 4.06 -29.84 -16.60
N VAL A 35 4.06 -29.91 -15.26
CA VAL A 35 3.86 -28.76 -14.38
C VAL A 35 5.23 -28.27 -13.86
N PRO A 36 5.73 -27.10 -14.29
CA PRO A 36 6.95 -26.50 -13.75
C PRO A 36 6.70 -25.87 -12.37
N SER A 37 7.78 -25.69 -11.60
CA SER A 37 7.79 -24.80 -10.45
C SER A 37 8.13 -23.37 -10.90
N ILE A 38 7.48 -22.37 -10.32
CA ILE A 38 7.79 -20.96 -10.57
C ILE A 38 8.16 -20.25 -9.27
N THR A 39 8.93 -19.15 -9.41
CA THR A 39 9.34 -18.28 -8.30
C THR A 39 8.43 -17.05 -8.23
N LEU A 40 7.93 -16.76 -7.02
CA LEU A 40 7.32 -15.50 -6.65
C LEU A 40 8.38 -14.65 -5.94
N SER A 41 8.25 -13.32 -5.96
CA SER A 41 9.16 -12.43 -5.24
C SER A 41 8.47 -11.17 -4.79
N ASP A 42 8.83 -10.68 -3.60
CA ASP A 42 8.47 -9.33 -3.19
C ASP A 42 9.02 -8.31 -4.18
N GLY A 43 8.39 -7.13 -4.22
CA GLY A 43 8.90 -6.07 -5.05
C GLY A 43 7.89 -5.06 -5.55
N PRO A 44 7.18 -4.30 -4.67
CA PRO A 44 6.25 -3.25 -5.11
C PRO A 44 6.97 -2.03 -5.72
N ASN A 45 8.26 -1.82 -5.42
CA ASN A 45 9.08 -0.73 -5.96
C ASN A 45 10.46 -1.18 -6.46
N GLY A 46 10.63 -2.48 -6.76
CA GLY A 46 11.83 -3.11 -7.29
C GLY A 46 11.90 -4.57 -6.85
N VAL A 47 12.55 -5.41 -7.64
CA VAL A 47 12.61 -6.85 -7.39
C VAL A 47 13.38 -7.14 -6.10
N ARG A 48 12.81 -8.01 -5.24
CA ARG A 48 13.45 -8.44 -4.00
C ARG A 48 13.54 -9.97 -3.92
N LYS A 49 14.20 -10.57 -4.90
CA LYS A 49 14.48 -12.00 -4.88
C LYS A 49 15.50 -12.32 -3.79
N GLN A 50 15.10 -13.11 -2.80
CA GLN A 50 15.99 -13.49 -1.71
C GLN A 50 17.11 -14.43 -2.19
N ALA A 51 18.34 -14.18 -1.69
CA ALA A 51 19.51 -14.96 -1.99
C ALA A 51 19.80 -15.93 -0.82
N GLY A 52 19.66 -17.24 -1.04
CA GLY A 52 19.89 -18.26 -0.02
C GLY A 52 18.66 -18.59 0.82
N ALA A 53 18.81 -18.72 2.14
CA ALA A 53 17.68 -19.03 3.02
C ALA A 53 16.69 -17.89 3.06
N ALA A 54 15.45 -18.18 2.72
CA ALA A 54 14.38 -17.20 2.68
C ALA A 54 13.80 -16.92 4.08
N ASP A 55 13.40 -15.67 4.33
CA ASP A 55 12.62 -15.25 5.50
C ASP A 55 11.31 -14.57 5.08
N HIS A 56 10.40 -14.39 6.05
CA HIS A 56 9.06 -13.82 5.80
C HIS A 56 9.01 -12.28 5.88
N LEU A 57 10.05 -11.61 6.40
CA LEU A 57 10.06 -10.16 6.61
C LEU A 57 11.09 -9.41 5.77
N GLY A 58 11.85 -10.16 4.98
CA GLY A 58 12.82 -9.56 4.12
C GLY A 58 14.07 -9.03 4.80
N LEU A 59 14.53 -9.69 5.83
CA LEU A 59 15.76 -9.32 6.54
C LEU A 59 17.00 -10.01 5.96
N ASN A 60 16.81 -11.12 5.23
CA ASN A 60 17.89 -11.83 4.57
C ASN A 60 18.34 -11.10 3.29
N PRO A 61 19.60 -11.27 2.89
CA PRO A 61 20.12 -10.68 1.67
C PRO A 61 19.29 -11.06 0.45
N SER A 62 19.07 -10.10 -0.44
CA SER A 62 18.42 -10.32 -1.73
C SER A 62 19.36 -10.02 -2.89
N VAL A 63 19.01 -10.52 -4.06
CA VAL A 63 19.73 -10.21 -5.32
C VAL A 63 19.65 -8.71 -5.57
N PRO A 64 20.75 -8.05 -5.98
CA PRO A 64 20.71 -6.64 -6.32
C PRO A 64 19.72 -6.34 -7.45
N ALA A 65 18.96 -5.25 -7.30
CA ALA A 65 17.98 -4.78 -8.27
C ALA A 65 17.85 -3.26 -8.23
N THR A 66 17.16 -2.68 -9.20
CA THR A 66 16.85 -1.24 -9.19
C THR A 66 15.76 -0.95 -8.17
N CYS A 67 16.05 -0.06 -7.22
CA CYS A 67 15.04 0.48 -6.32
C CYS A 67 14.41 1.73 -6.94
N PHE A 68 13.22 1.59 -7.52
CA PHE A 68 12.42 2.70 -8.01
C PHE A 68 11.79 3.48 -6.85
N PRO A 69 11.30 4.71 -7.09
CA PRO A 69 10.53 5.43 -6.08
C PRO A 69 9.33 4.61 -5.60
N THR A 70 8.96 4.76 -4.33
CA THR A 70 7.83 4.02 -3.76
C THR A 70 6.50 4.43 -4.41
N ALA A 71 5.46 3.60 -4.26
CA ALA A 71 4.14 3.90 -4.82
C ALA A 71 3.58 5.25 -4.34
N ALA A 72 3.78 5.60 -3.06
CA ALA A 72 3.40 6.91 -2.51
C ALA A 72 4.11 8.07 -3.22
N THR A 73 5.36 7.88 -3.62
CA THR A 73 6.14 8.86 -4.37
C THR A 73 5.63 8.97 -5.80
N VAL A 74 5.57 7.85 -6.53
CA VAL A 74 5.16 7.88 -7.96
C VAL A 74 3.72 8.35 -8.13
N ALA A 75 2.84 8.11 -7.16
CA ALA A 75 1.49 8.64 -7.18
C ALA A 75 1.45 10.18 -7.27
N CYS A 76 2.45 10.86 -6.70
CA CYS A 76 2.58 12.32 -6.81
C CYS A 76 2.89 12.80 -8.23
N SER A 77 3.34 11.94 -9.14
CA SER A 77 3.49 12.28 -10.56
C SER A 77 2.16 12.40 -11.29
N TRP A 78 1.10 11.73 -10.79
CA TRP A 78 -0.21 11.60 -11.45
C TRP A 78 -0.09 11.17 -12.92
N ASP A 79 0.88 10.31 -13.20
CA ASP A 79 1.25 9.91 -14.56
C ASP A 79 1.20 8.38 -14.71
N PRO A 80 0.07 7.82 -15.17
CA PRO A 80 -0.02 6.39 -15.45
C PRO A 80 0.97 5.90 -16.50
N ALA A 81 1.36 6.73 -17.48
CA ALA A 81 2.33 6.32 -18.49
C ALA A 81 3.72 6.10 -17.87
N LEU A 82 4.15 6.99 -16.98
CA LEU A 82 5.37 6.81 -16.18
C LEU A 82 5.27 5.55 -15.31
N GLY A 83 4.11 5.31 -14.68
CA GLY A 83 3.84 4.10 -13.92
C GLY A 83 3.98 2.82 -14.74
N GLU A 84 3.53 2.82 -16.00
CA GLU A 84 3.66 1.69 -16.92
C GLU A 84 5.11 1.46 -17.35
N GLU A 85 5.90 2.52 -17.58
CA GLU A 85 7.33 2.40 -17.86
C GLU A 85 8.10 1.79 -16.68
N ILE A 86 7.83 2.25 -15.45
CA ILE A 86 8.42 1.67 -14.23
C ILE A 86 8.02 0.20 -14.10
N GLY A 87 6.75 -0.11 -14.28
CA GLY A 87 6.24 -1.49 -14.26
C GLY A 87 6.96 -2.39 -15.25
N ARG A 88 7.18 -1.92 -16.47
CA ARG A 88 7.94 -2.67 -17.50
C ARG A 88 9.37 -2.92 -17.07
N ALA A 89 10.10 -1.92 -16.59
CA ALA A 89 11.46 -2.08 -16.10
C ALA A 89 11.54 -3.09 -14.94
N MET A 90 10.61 -3.03 -13.99
CA MET A 90 10.52 -4.01 -12.90
C MET A 90 10.21 -5.42 -13.43
N GLY A 91 9.35 -5.54 -14.43
CA GLY A 91 9.04 -6.81 -15.10
C GLY A 91 10.26 -7.41 -15.82
N GLU A 92 11.04 -6.59 -16.52
CA GLU A 92 12.29 -6.98 -17.16
C GLU A 92 13.31 -7.52 -16.14
N GLU A 93 13.55 -6.81 -15.04
CA GLU A 93 14.44 -7.27 -13.99
C GLU A 93 13.95 -8.57 -13.32
N ALA A 94 12.65 -8.67 -13.05
CA ALA A 94 12.05 -9.86 -12.46
C ALA A 94 12.23 -11.09 -13.37
N ALA A 95 11.93 -10.96 -14.66
CA ALA A 95 12.12 -12.05 -15.64
C ALA A 95 13.60 -12.42 -15.80
N ALA A 96 14.50 -11.42 -15.83
CA ALA A 96 15.95 -11.67 -15.88
C ALA A 96 16.47 -12.42 -14.64
N GLN A 97 15.86 -12.19 -13.49
CA GLN A 97 16.15 -12.89 -12.24
C GLN A 97 15.32 -14.18 -12.05
N GLU A 98 14.64 -14.68 -13.07
CA GLU A 98 13.80 -15.90 -13.01
C GLU A 98 12.64 -15.80 -12.00
N VAL A 99 12.08 -14.62 -11.85
CA VAL A 99 10.86 -14.38 -11.08
C VAL A 99 9.67 -14.36 -12.02
N ALA A 100 8.72 -15.24 -11.79
CA ALA A 100 7.52 -15.42 -12.61
C ALA A 100 6.34 -14.56 -12.13
N VAL A 101 6.30 -14.25 -10.83
CA VAL A 101 5.25 -13.43 -10.21
C VAL A 101 5.90 -12.39 -9.32
N LEU A 102 5.69 -11.11 -9.64
CA LEU A 102 6.13 -9.99 -8.81
C LEU A 102 4.98 -9.55 -7.90
N LEU A 103 5.20 -9.60 -6.57
CA LEU A 103 4.19 -9.34 -5.54
C LEU A 103 3.99 -7.83 -5.33
N GLY A 104 3.28 -7.24 -6.25
CA GLY A 104 2.96 -5.83 -6.31
C GLY A 104 2.16 -5.47 -7.57
N PRO A 105 1.70 -4.22 -7.65
CA PRO A 105 1.82 -3.12 -6.69
C PRO A 105 0.89 -3.22 -5.48
N GLY A 106 1.23 -2.51 -4.38
CA GLY A 106 0.33 -2.28 -3.26
C GLY A 106 -0.62 -1.12 -3.56
N LEU A 107 -1.94 -1.27 -3.31
CA LEU A 107 -2.91 -0.22 -3.61
C LEU A 107 -4.02 -0.03 -2.57
N ASN A 108 -3.80 -0.46 -1.34
CA ASN A 108 -4.77 -0.19 -0.27
C ASN A 108 -4.95 1.32 -0.07
N THR A 109 -6.15 1.73 0.25
CA THR A 109 -6.47 3.13 0.53
C THR A 109 -5.73 3.61 1.77
N LYS A 110 -5.08 4.77 1.70
CA LYS A 110 -4.45 5.45 2.84
C LYS A 110 -5.54 6.03 3.74
N ARG A 111 -6.07 5.17 4.63
CA ARG A 111 -7.16 5.50 5.55
C ARG A 111 -6.71 6.45 6.67
N SER A 112 -5.53 6.17 7.21
CA SER A 112 -4.92 6.94 8.29
C SER A 112 -3.47 7.24 7.96
N PRO A 113 -2.98 8.45 8.25
CA PRO A 113 -1.57 8.79 8.08
C PRO A 113 -0.63 7.97 8.96
N LEU A 114 -1.14 7.28 9.98
CA LEU A 114 -0.34 6.47 10.89
C LEU A 114 -0.07 5.05 10.39
N CYS A 115 -0.72 4.57 9.32
CA CYS A 115 -0.43 3.25 8.79
C CYS A 115 1.04 3.14 8.34
N GLY A 116 1.76 2.16 8.91
CA GLY A 116 3.20 2.00 8.67
C GLY A 116 3.58 1.70 7.24
N ARG A 117 2.67 1.12 6.43
CA ARG A 117 2.87 0.78 5.01
C ARG A 117 2.33 1.82 4.04
N ASN A 118 1.96 3.03 4.48
CA ASN A 118 1.49 4.08 3.56
C ASN A 118 2.49 4.42 2.46
N PHE A 119 3.78 4.26 2.69
CA PHE A 119 4.81 4.45 1.65
C PHE A 119 4.63 3.51 0.45
N GLU A 120 4.05 2.32 0.67
CA GLU A 120 3.85 1.26 -0.32
C GLU A 120 2.55 1.41 -1.11
N TYR A 121 1.65 2.30 -0.67
CA TYR A 121 0.33 2.53 -1.26
C TYR A 121 0.27 3.88 -1.98
N PHE A 122 -0.48 3.95 -3.09
CA PHE A 122 -0.50 5.14 -3.94
C PHE A 122 -1.17 6.34 -3.28
N SER A 123 -2.43 6.23 -2.86
CA SER A 123 -3.24 7.41 -2.53
C SER A 123 -4.32 7.13 -1.47
N GLU A 124 -4.88 8.21 -0.91
CA GLU A 124 -6.15 8.22 -0.18
C GLU A 124 -7.35 8.12 -1.14
N ASP A 125 -7.13 8.40 -2.44
CA ASP A 125 -8.17 8.37 -3.47
C ASP A 125 -8.13 7.05 -4.26
N PRO A 126 -9.23 6.28 -4.32
CA PRO A 126 -9.26 4.98 -4.99
C PRO A 126 -9.17 5.08 -6.52
N TYR A 127 -9.60 6.20 -7.13
CA TYR A 127 -9.51 6.39 -8.57
C TYR A 127 -8.05 6.59 -8.99
N LEU A 128 -7.33 7.50 -8.32
CA LEU A 128 -5.91 7.72 -8.56
C LEU A 128 -5.11 6.44 -8.29
N SER A 129 -5.36 5.77 -7.14
CA SER A 129 -4.70 4.50 -6.81
C SER A 129 -4.94 3.44 -7.88
N GLY A 130 -6.18 3.28 -8.33
CA GLY A 130 -6.56 2.28 -9.33
C GLY A 130 -5.90 2.53 -10.69
N LYS A 131 -5.89 3.78 -11.18
CA LYS A 131 -5.28 4.14 -12.46
C LYS A 131 -3.76 3.95 -12.45
N MET A 132 -3.08 4.36 -11.36
CA MET A 132 -1.64 4.16 -11.20
C MET A 132 -1.28 2.68 -11.10
N ALA A 133 -2.01 1.92 -10.27
CA ALA A 133 -1.78 0.49 -10.10
C ALA A 133 -2.05 -0.31 -11.37
N ALA A 134 -3.11 0.02 -12.12
CA ALA A 134 -3.42 -0.62 -13.41
C ALA A 134 -2.28 -0.42 -14.42
N ALA A 135 -1.68 0.76 -14.45
CA ALA A 135 -0.52 1.05 -15.30
C ALA A 135 0.70 0.19 -14.92
N TYR A 136 1.02 0.10 -13.62
CA TYR A 136 2.08 -0.80 -13.13
C TYR A 136 1.84 -2.26 -13.54
N VAL A 137 0.60 -2.75 -13.38
CA VAL A 137 0.25 -4.13 -13.76
C VAL A 137 0.45 -4.35 -15.26
N ARG A 138 -0.01 -3.43 -16.12
CA ARG A 138 0.23 -3.54 -17.57
C ARG A 138 1.72 -3.57 -17.91
N GLY A 139 2.49 -2.67 -17.29
CA GLY A 139 3.94 -2.60 -17.48
C GLY A 139 4.64 -3.90 -17.09
N ILE A 140 4.40 -4.41 -15.88
CA ILE A 140 4.99 -5.67 -15.40
C ILE A 140 4.61 -6.83 -16.33
N GLN A 141 3.33 -6.93 -16.68
CA GLN A 141 2.82 -8.03 -17.50
C GLN A 141 3.23 -7.95 -18.98
N SER A 142 3.69 -6.79 -19.48
CA SER A 142 4.23 -6.66 -20.84
C SER A 142 5.49 -7.51 -21.06
N GLU A 143 6.22 -7.84 -19.99
CA GLU A 143 7.38 -8.72 -20.01
C GLU A 143 6.99 -10.22 -19.90
N GLY A 144 5.69 -10.52 -19.88
CA GLY A 144 5.14 -11.88 -19.86
C GLY A 144 5.01 -12.52 -18.49
N ILE A 145 5.64 -11.97 -17.46
CA ILE A 145 5.46 -12.40 -16.07
C ILE A 145 4.12 -11.90 -15.50
N SER A 146 3.80 -12.27 -14.27
CA SER A 146 2.61 -11.79 -13.58
C SER A 146 2.93 -10.67 -12.61
N ALA A 147 2.15 -9.59 -12.62
CA ALA A 147 1.95 -8.77 -11.43
C ALA A 147 1.01 -9.49 -10.45
N CYS A 148 1.07 -9.10 -9.18
CA CYS A 148 0.18 -9.58 -8.13
C CYS A 148 -0.24 -8.40 -7.24
N PRO A 149 -1.21 -7.56 -7.71
CA PRO A 149 -1.68 -6.42 -6.93
C PRO A 149 -2.21 -6.85 -5.57
N LYS A 150 -1.97 -5.99 -4.54
CA LYS A 150 -2.16 -6.34 -3.13
C LYS A 150 -2.56 -5.13 -2.29
N HIS A 151 -3.16 -5.33 -1.11
CA HIS A 151 -3.67 -6.55 -0.48
C HIS A 151 -5.18 -6.51 -0.50
N PHE A 152 -5.82 -7.45 -1.14
CA PHE A 152 -7.27 -7.50 -1.38
C PHE A 152 -8.00 -8.17 -0.21
N ALA A 153 -8.66 -7.39 0.71
CA ALA A 153 -8.85 -5.96 0.72
C ALA A 153 -8.93 -5.41 2.15
N VAL A 154 -9.09 -4.08 2.27
CA VAL A 154 -9.32 -3.38 3.55
C VAL A 154 -8.22 -3.63 4.57
N ASN A 155 -6.97 -3.72 4.13
CA ASN A 155 -5.78 -3.87 4.97
C ASN A 155 -5.06 -2.51 5.08
N SER A 156 -5.58 -1.62 5.94
CA SER A 156 -5.11 -0.24 6.06
C SER A 156 -4.44 0.05 7.40
N GLN A 157 -3.93 -0.99 8.09
CA GLN A 157 -3.16 -0.90 9.34
C GLN A 157 -2.21 -2.09 9.47
N GLU A 158 -1.18 -1.94 10.31
CA GLU A 158 -0.20 -2.98 10.57
C GLU A 158 -0.42 -3.70 11.91
N LEU A 159 -0.93 -2.99 12.91
CA LEU A 159 -1.19 -3.57 14.22
C LEU A 159 -2.17 -4.75 14.13
N ARG A 160 -1.72 -5.93 14.55
CA ARG A 160 -2.51 -7.19 14.54
C ARG A 160 -3.15 -7.52 13.19
N ARG A 161 -2.54 -7.12 12.08
CA ARG A 161 -3.09 -7.25 10.72
C ARG A 161 -3.56 -8.66 10.36
N MET A 162 -2.93 -9.71 10.93
CA MET A 162 -3.29 -11.12 10.70
C MET A 162 -4.47 -11.61 11.55
N ALA A 163 -4.99 -10.80 12.49
CA ALA A 163 -6.05 -11.19 13.41
C ALA A 163 -7.12 -10.10 13.61
N SER A 164 -6.94 -8.91 13.05
CA SER A 164 -7.91 -7.81 13.14
C SER A 164 -9.09 -8.01 12.19
N ASP A 165 -10.28 -7.60 12.63
CA ASP A 165 -11.51 -7.59 11.82
C ASP A 165 -11.81 -6.16 11.38
N SER A 166 -11.68 -5.90 10.09
CA SER A 166 -12.08 -4.65 9.45
C SER A 166 -13.60 -4.60 9.32
N VAL A 167 -14.26 -3.89 10.25
CA VAL A 167 -15.72 -3.73 10.26
C VAL A 167 -16.09 -2.52 9.44
N VAL A 168 -16.66 -2.75 8.26
CA VAL A 168 -16.97 -1.74 7.25
C VAL A 168 -18.36 -1.96 6.66
N ASP A 169 -19.12 -0.87 6.41
CA ASP A 169 -20.39 -0.98 5.71
C ASP A 169 -20.19 -1.28 4.23
N GLU A 170 -21.19 -1.92 3.62
CA GLU A 170 -21.12 -2.42 2.24
C GLU A 170 -20.86 -1.29 1.24
N ARG A 171 -21.49 -0.14 1.40
CA ARG A 171 -21.31 0.98 0.49
C ARG A 171 -19.88 1.51 0.51
N THR A 172 -19.33 1.72 1.70
CA THR A 172 -17.94 2.14 1.89
C THR A 172 -16.96 1.11 1.37
N LEU A 173 -17.21 -0.18 1.63
CA LEU A 173 -16.41 -1.28 1.08
C LEU A 173 -16.32 -1.16 -0.44
N ARG A 174 -17.46 -1.03 -1.13
CA ARG A 174 -17.54 -1.04 -2.60
C ARG A 174 -17.04 0.27 -3.25
N GLU A 175 -17.46 1.42 -2.74
CA GLU A 175 -17.17 2.72 -3.36
C GLU A 175 -15.74 3.22 -3.08
N LEU A 176 -15.17 2.87 -1.91
CA LEU A 176 -13.86 3.38 -1.49
C LEU A 176 -12.78 2.30 -1.53
N TYR A 177 -12.95 1.19 -0.79
CA TYR A 177 -11.86 0.23 -0.59
C TYR A 177 -11.68 -0.75 -1.75
N LEU A 178 -12.72 -1.03 -2.52
CA LEU A 178 -12.66 -1.96 -3.65
C LEU A 178 -12.52 -1.29 -5.01
N THR A 179 -12.88 -0.02 -5.17
CA THR A 179 -12.86 0.68 -6.47
C THR A 179 -11.48 0.66 -7.13
N GLY A 180 -10.39 0.85 -6.38
CA GLY A 180 -9.04 0.76 -6.95
C GLY A 180 -8.73 -0.61 -7.53
N PHE A 181 -9.12 -1.68 -6.83
CA PHE A 181 -8.96 -3.06 -7.30
C PHE A 181 -9.86 -3.37 -8.49
N GLU A 182 -11.10 -2.87 -8.51
CA GLU A 182 -12.00 -3.00 -9.66
C GLU A 182 -11.36 -2.41 -10.93
N ILE A 183 -10.78 -1.21 -10.83
CA ILE A 183 -10.06 -0.56 -11.94
C ILE A 183 -8.91 -1.45 -12.41
N VAL A 184 -8.09 -1.95 -11.49
CA VAL A 184 -6.96 -2.83 -11.84
C VAL A 184 -7.42 -4.11 -12.53
N VAL A 185 -8.44 -4.78 -12.01
CA VAL A 185 -8.95 -6.03 -12.60
C VAL A 185 -9.53 -5.80 -13.98
N LYS A 186 -10.35 -4.76 -14.15
CA LYS A 186 -11.05 -4.49 -15.41
C LYS A 186 -10.17 -3.83 -16.49
N GLU A 187 -9.14 -3.06 -16.11
CA GLU A 187 -8.33 -2.30 -17.07
C GLU A 187 -6.95 -2.94 -17.34
N ALA A 188 -6.44 -3.76 -16.43
CA ALA A 188 -5.11 -4.33 -16.55
C ALA A 188 -5.09 -5.88 -16.53
N HIS A 189 -6.18 -6.54 -16.21
CA HIS A 189 -6.33 -8.00 -16.23
C HIS A 189 -5.16 -8.74 -15.57
N PRO A 190 -4.91 -8.53 -14.25
CA PRO A 190 -3.80 -9.17 -13.56
C PRO A 190 -3.95 -10.69 -13.59
N LYS A 191 -2.85 -11.42 -13.86
CA LYS A 191 -2.83 -12.89 -13.86
C LYS A 191 -2.90 -13.48 -12.45
N ALA A 192 -2.51 -12.70 -11.44
CA ALA A 192 -2.62 -13.05 -10.02
C ALA A 192 -3.04 -11.82 -9.19
N LEU A 193 -3.62 -12.07 -8.02
CA LEU A 193 -4.01 -11.04 -7.04
C LEU A 193 -3.78 -11.63 -5.64
N MET A 194 -3.28 -10.81 -4.70
CA MET A 194 -3.02 -11.26 -3.34
C MET A 194 -4.15 -10.85 -2.39
N SER A 195 -4.75 -11.84 -1.71
CA SER A 195 -5.71 -11.58 -0.63
C SER A 195 -5.02 -11.02 0.61
N SER A 196 -5.73 -10.23 1.40
CA SER A 196 -5.18 -9.61 2.60
C SER A 196 -5.22 -10.54 3.83
N TYR A 197 -4.47 -10.17 4.88
CA TYR A 197 -4.40 -10.93 6.13
C TYR A 197 -5.65 -10.88 7.00
N ASN A 198 -6.34 -9.74 6.99
CA ASN A 198 -7.38 -9.39 7.96
C ASN A 198 -8.71 -10.09 7.68
N LEU A 199 -9.56 -10.11 8.72
CA LEU A 199 -10.97 -10.37 8.50
C LEU A 199 -11.64 -9.11 7.91
N ILE A 200 -12.70 -9.35 7.16
CA ILE A 200 -13.63 -8.32 6.69
C ILE A 200 -15.02 -8.74 7.16
N ASN A 201 -15.58 -7.96 8.09
CA ASN A 201 -16.89 -8.24 8.65
C ASN A 201 -17.01 -9.66 9.24
N GLY A 202 -15.96 -10.14 9.91
CA GLY A 202 -15.93 -11.41 10.61
C GLY A 202 -15.42 -12.62 9.81
N ILE A 203 -15.09 -12.45 8.51
CA ILE A 203 -14.61 -13.53 7.64
C ILE A 203 -13.23 -13.14 7.10
N TYR A 204 -12.24 -14.05 7.18
CA TYR A 204 -10.92 -13.80 6.59
C TYR A 204 -11.01 -13.54 5.10
N ALA A 205 -10.27 -12.55 4.60
CA ALA A 205 -10.33 -12.11 3.20
C ALA A 205 -10.11 -13.27 2.21
N ASN A 206 -9.20 -14.19 2.52
CA ASN A 206 -8.86 -15.31 1.64
C ASN A 206 -9.87 -16.48 1.66
N GLU A 207 -10.91 -16.42 2.48
CA GLU A 207 -11.99 -17.40 2.53
C GLU A 207 -13.39 -16.76 2.42
N ASN A 208 -13.43 -15.46 2.12
CA ASN A 208 -14.66 -14.68 2.03
C ASN A 208 -15.32 -14.84 0.66
N ALA A 209 -16.41 -15.62 0.59
CA ALA A 209 -17.14 -15.87 -0.64
C ALA A 209 -17.65 -14.57 -1.30
N HIS A 210 -18.22 -13.64 -0.50
CA HIS A 210 -18.70 -12.36 -1.01
C HIS A 210 -17.60 -11.58 -1.71
N LEU A 211 -16.40 -11.55 -1.10
CA LEU A 211 -15.26 -10.83 -1.67
C LEU A 211 -14.67 -11.52 -2.91
N LEU A 212 -14.40 -12.85 -2.80
CA LEU A 212 -13.62 -13.56 -3.81
C LEU A 212 -14.50 -14.14 -4.93
N GLN A 213 -15.69 -14.64 -4.61
CA GLN A 213 -16.58 -15.24 -5.59
C GLN A 213 -17.53 -14.20 -6.18
N ASP A 214 -18.40 -13.60 -5.35
CA ASP A 214 -19.47 -12.73 -5.86
C ASP A 214 -18.90 -11.46 -6.53
N ILE A 215 -17.95 -10.76 -5.86
CA ILE A 215 -17.41 -9.51 -6.35
C ILE A 215 -16.27 -9.72 -7.34
N LEU A 216 -15.18 -10.38 -6.90
CA LEU A 216 -13.96 -10.47 -7.71
C LEU A 216 -14.18 -11.29 -8.99
N ARG A 217 -14.78 -12.48 -8.87
CA ARG A 217 -14.93 -13.41 -10.00
C ARG A 217 -16.20 -13.17 -10.81
N GLU A 218 -17.36 -13.12 -10.17
CA GLU A 218 -18.64 -13.03 -10.89
C GLU A 218 -18.92 -11.63 -11.40
N GLU A 219 -18.77 -10.59 -10.56
CA GLU A 219 -19.07 -9.21 -10.97
C GLU A 219 -17.95 -8.59 -11.82
N TRP A 220 -16.68 -8.78 -11.44
CA TRP A 220 -15.56 -8.16 -12.16
C TRP A 220 -14.96 -9.04 -13.26
N GLY A 221 -15.26 -10.35 -13.26
CA GLY A 221 -14.77 -11.28 -14.28
C GLY A 221 -13.31 -11.67 -14.13
N PHE A 222 -12.76 -11.64 -12.92
CA PHE A 222 -11.39 -12.08 -12.65
C PHE A 222 -11.25 -13.59 -12.83
N ASP A 223 -10.39 -14.02 -13.75
CA ASP A 223 -10.11 -15.42 -14.07
C ASP A 223 -8.69 -15.87 -13.68
N GLY A 224 -7.94 -15.02 -12.99
CA GLY A 224 -6.57 -15.29 -12.54
C GLY A 224 -6.50 -16.04 -11.20
N ALA A 225 -5.28 -16.24 -10.71
CA ALA A 225 -4.99 -16.90 -9.46
C ALA A 225 -5.07 -15.92 -8.27
N VAL A 226 -5.81 -16.29 -7.21
CA VAL A 226 -5.75 -15.60 -5.92
C VAL A 226 -4.69 -16.26 -5.05
N VAL A 227 -3.65 -15.51 -4.71
CA VAL A 227 -2.56 -15.92 -3.82
C VAL A 227 -2.83 -15.38 -2.43
N THR A 228 -2.66 -16.17 -1.37
CA THR A 228 -2.77 -15.65 -0.01
C THR A 228 -1.57 -14.78 0.32
N ASP A 229 -1.73 -13.75 1.14
CA ASP A 229 -0.60 -13.17 1.83
C ASP A 229 0.07 -14.22 2.75
N TRP A 230 1.37 -14.06 3.04
CA TRP A 230 2.22 -15.10 3.63
C TRP A 230 1.76 -15.54 5.03
N GLY A 231 1.20 -16.73 5.12
CA GLY A 231 0.64 -17.27 6.37
C GLY A 231 -0.76 -16.71 6.70
N GLY A 232 -1.40 -16.01 5.78
CA GLY A 232 -2.72 -15.39 5.96
C GLY A 232 -3.88 -16.40 5.97
N SER A 233 -3.69 -17.57 5.41
CA SER A 233 -4.74 -18.62 5.36
C SER A 233 -5.18 -19.05 6.76
N ASN A 234 -6.50 -19.12 6.98
CA ASN A 234 -7.12 -19.64 8.19
C ASN A 234 -7.74 -21.02 7.95
N ASP A 235 -8.69 -21.14 7.03
CA ASP A 235 -9.29 -22.40 6.56
C ASP A 235 -8.98 -22.55 5.06
N HIS A 236 -7.98 -23.36 4.74
CA HIS A 236 -7.53 -23.53 3.36
C HIS A 236 -8.61 -24.16 2.47
N ALA A 237 -9.36 -25.12 2.99
CA ALA A 237 -10.42 -25.78 2.24
C ALA A 237 -11.58 -24.81 1.94
N LEU A 238 -11.93 -23.96 2.88
CA LEU A 238 -12.94 -22.92 2.65
C LEU A 238 -12.43 -21.88 1.66
N GLY A 239 -11.13 -21.53 1.72
CA GLY A 239 -10.48 -20.67 0.75
C GLY A 239 -10.58 -21.23 -0.67
N VAL A 240 -10.21 -22.49 -0.89
CA VAL A 240 -10.31 -23.19 -2.20
C VAL A 240 -11.76 -23.17 -2.71
N LYS A 241 -12.73 -23.46 -1.88
CA LYS A 241 -14.15 -23.44 -2.24
C LYS A 241 -14.61 -22.05 -2.68
N ASN A 242 -14.15 -21.01 -1.99
CA ASN A 242 -14.64 -19.64 -2.14
C ASN A 242 -13.78 -18.79 -3.08
N GLY A 243 -12.76 -19.36 -3.77
CA GLY A 243 -12.06 -18.68 -4.83
C GLY A 243 -10.59 -18.33 -4.58
N SER A 244 -10.00 -18.74 -3.44
CA SER A 244 -8.56 -18.65 -3.19
C SER A 244 -7.82 -19.79 -3.89
N THR A 245 -6.72 -19.48 -4.62
CA THR A 245 -6.06 -20.44 -5.51
C THR A 245 -4.81 -21.05 -4.89
N LEU A 246 -3.89 -20.22 -4.36
CA LEU A 246 -2.58 -20.66 -3.89
C LEU A 246 -2.32 -20.21 -2.47
N GLU A 247 -2.17 -21.15 -1.55
CA GLU A 247 -1.77 -20.86 -0.17
C GLU A 247 -0.25 -20.71 -0.06
N MET A 248 0.21 -19.53 0.37
CA MET A 248 1.62 -19.23 0.60
C MET A 248 1.89 -18.94 2.11
N PRO A 249 3.13 -19.19 2.62
CA PRO A 249 4.29 -19.71 1.90
C PRO A 249 4.22 -21.23 1.67
N ALA A 250 4.79 -22.03 2.53
CA ALA A 250 4.77 -23.48 2.45
C ALA A 250 4.26 -24.07 3.77
N PRO A 251 2.96 -24.36 3.90
CA PRO A 251 2.41 -24.98 5.10
C PRO A 251 2.77 -26.48 5.23
N GLY A 252 3.43 -27.03 4.20
CA GLY A 252 3.88 -28.42 4.16
C GLY A 252 2.73 -29.43 4.00
N GLY A 253 2.96 -30.65 4.44
CA GLY A 253 1.97 -31.75 4.28
C GLY A 253 0.66 -31.55 5.04
N ASP A 254 0.60 -30.59 5.97
CA ASP A 254 -0.63 -30.33 6.75
C ASP A 254 -1.74 -29.73 5.86
N ALA A 255 -1.40 -28.79 4.98
CA ALA A 255 -2.35 -28.20 4.02
C ALA A 255 -2.90 -29.27 3.03
N VAL A 256 -2.04 -30.15 2.54
CA VAL A 256 -2.47 -31.24 1.66
C VAL A 256 -3.48 -32.15 2.36
N ARG A 257 -3.19 -32.53 3.61
CA ARG A 257 -4.10 -33.37 4.43
C ARG A 257 -5.40 -32.65 4.74
N GLU A 258 -5.37 -31.33 4.96
CA GLU A 258 -6.56 -30.50 5.18
C GLU A 258 -7.50 -30.58 3.96
N LEU A 259 -6.99 -30.37 2.75
CA LEU A 259 -7.78 -30.44 1.51
C LEU A 259 -8.29 -31.88 1.26
N LEU A 260 -7.43 -32.90 1.39
CA LEU A 260 -7.84 -34.30 1.24
C LEU A 260 -8.95 -34.68 2.21
N ALA A 261 -8.85 -34.26 3.47
CA ALA A 261 -9.91 -34.51 4.46
C ALA A 261 -11.19 -33.76 4.10
N ALA A 262 -11.09 -32.54 3.61
CA ALA A 262 -12.22 -31.72 3.20
C ALA A 262 -12.99 -32.37 1.99
N VAL A 263 -12.24 -32.84 0.99
CA VAL A 263 -12.86 -33.58 -0.14
C VAL A 263 -13.52 -34.87 0.32
N ARG A 264 -12.84 -35.69 1.14
CA ARG A 264 -13.38 -36.94 1.65
C ARG A 264 -14.62 -36.77 2.52
N SER A 265 -14.70 -35.67 3.26
CA SER A 265 -15.87 -35.35 4.09
C SER A 265 -17.00 -34.67 3.33
N GLY A 266 -16.80 -34.29 2.08
CA GLY A 266 -17.77 -33.52 1.30
C GLY A 266 -17.86 -32.02 1.68
N LYS A 267 -16.92 -31.50 2.46
CA LYS A 267 -16.84 -30.06 2.77
C LYS A 267 -16.55 -29.24 1.51
N ILE A 268 -15.69 -29.76 0.64
CA ILE A 268 -15.43 -29.29 -0.71
C ILE A 268 -15.51 -30.46 -1.69
N THR A 269 -15.62 -30.19 -2.97
CA THR A 269 -15.61 -31.20 -4.04
C THR A 269 -14.25 -31.31 -4.72
N GLU A 270 -13.97 -32.39 -5.44
CA GLU A 270 -12.78 -32.45 -6.29
C GLU A 270 -12.85 -31.41 -7.43
N ALA A 271 -14.05 -31.05 -7.89
CA ALA A 271 -14.25 -30.00 -8.87
C ALA A 271 -13.79 -28.63 -8.35
N ASP A 272 -14.05 -28.31 -7.07
CA ASP A 272 -13.53 -27.06 -6.46
C ASP A 272 -11.99 -27.02 -6.49
N VAL A 273 -11.34 -28.17 -6.26
CA VAL A 273 -9.88 -28.29 -6.36
C VAL A 273 -9.40 -28.15 -7.81
N ASP A 274 -10.10 -28.78 -8.76
CA ASP A 274 -9.75 -28.75 -10.19
C ASP A 274 -9.91 -27.34 -10.78
N ASP A 275 -10.93 -26.59 -10.39
CA ASP A 275 -11.12 -25.20 -10.82
C ASP A 275 -9.96 -24.29 -10.36
N ARG A 276 -9.57 -24.38 -9.11
CA ARG A 276 -8.41 -23.62 -8.59
C ARG A 276 -7.10 -24.06 -9.23
N LEU A 277 -6.99 -25.36 -9.52
CA LEU A 277 -5.80 -25.89 -10.20
C LEU A 277 -5.70 -25.40 -11.65
N ASP A 278 -6.80 -25.26 -12.37
CA ASP A 278 -6.83 -24.73 -13.74
C ASP A 278 -6.34 -23.25 -13.79
N GLU A 279 -6.74 -22.44 -12.79
CA GLU A 279 -6.25 -21.09 -12.61
C GLU A 279 -4.75 -21.05 -12.32
N LEU A 280 -4.27 -21.88 -11.39
CA LEU A 280 -2.86 -21.98 -11.03
C LEU A 280 -2.02 -22.43 -12.23
N LEU A 281 -2.49 -23.44 -12.97
CA LEU A 281 -1.80 -23.96 -14.15
C LEU A 281 -1.69 -22.88 -15.24
N THR A 282 -2.74 -22.08 -15.44
CA THR A 282 -2.69 -20.94 -16.37
C THR A 282 -1.57 -19.97 -15.96
N LEU A 283 -1.52 -19.56 -14.69
CA LEU A 283 -0.47 -18.68 -14.17
C LEU A 283 0.93 -19.30 -14.36
N VAL A 284 1.09 -20.54 -13.91
CA VAL A 284 2.39 -21.24 -13.88
C VAL A 284 2.95 -21.45 -15.29
N LEU A 285 2.13 -21.96 -16.21
CA LEU A 285 2.58 -22.30 -17.56
C LEU A 285 2.91 -21.05 -18.38
N ASP A 286 2.05 -20.03 -18.33
CA ASP A 286 2.24 -18.78 -19.07
C ASP A 286 3.51 -18.05 -18.62
N THR A 287 3.67 -17.89 -17.30
CA THR A 287 4.78 -17.11 -16.74
C THR A 287 6.11 -17.87 -16.81
N HIS A 288 6.09 -19.19 -16.61
CA HIS A 288 7.29 -20.02 -16.80
C HIS A 288 7.80 -19.93 -18.23
N ALA A 289 6.91 -20.07 -19.21
CA ALA A 289 7.30 -19.97 -20.62
C ALA A 289 7.84 -18.58 -21.00
N ALA A 290 7.36 -17.50 -20.35
CA ALA A 290 7.88 -16.16 -20.56
C ALA A 290 9.28 -16.01 -19.96
N VAL A 291 9.49 -16.43 -18.72
CA VAL A 291 10.79 -16.41 -18.02
C VAL A 291 11.86 -17.21 -18.77
N GLU A 292 11.52 -18.39 -19.31
CA GLU A 292 12.47 -19.21 -20.08
C GLU A 292 12.94 -18.55 -21.37
N ARG A 293 12.11 -17.70 -21.97
CA ARG A 293 12.46 -16.97 -23.19
C ARG A 293 13.12 -15.62 -22.93
N HIS A 294 13.07 -15.11 -21.70
CA HIS A 294 13.56 -13.78 -21.38
C HIS A 294 15.08 -13.73 -21.28
N SER A 295 15.67 -12.56 -21.56
CA SER A 295 17.10 -12.29 -21.32
C SER A 295 17.43 -12.44 -19.83
N ARG A 296 18.62 -12.93 -19.50
CA ARG A 296 19.15 -13.01 -18.12
C ARG A 296 19.91 -11.73 -17.71
N SER A 297 19.77 -10.66 -18.46
CA SER A 297 20.41 -9.37 -18.20
C SER A 297 19.46 -8.24 -18.55
N PHE A 298 19.63 -7.11 -17.89
CA PHE A 298 18.90 -5.86 -18.10
C PHE A 298 19.91 -4.69 -18.04
N ASP A 299 19.49 -3.50 -18.54
CA ASP A 299 20.31 -2.29 -18.51
C ASP A 299 20.09 -1.52 -17.20
N ALA A 300 20.95 -1.79 -16.21
CA ALA A 300 20.87 -1.16 -14.88
C ALA A 300 21.07 0.37 -14.93
N ASP A 301 21.86 0.91 -15.87
CA ASP A 301 22.07 2.35 -16.00
C ASP A 301 20.83 3.03 -16.59
N ALA A 302 20.17 2.41 -17.58
CA ALA A 302 18.90 2.89 -18.11
C ALA A 302 17.80 2.88 -17.03
N HIS A 303 17.74 1.81 -16.22
CA HIS A 303 16.78 1.72 -15.10
C HIS A 303 17.08 2.74 -14.00
N HIS A 304 18.35 3.01 -13.70
CA HIS A 304 18.74 4.07 -12.77
C HIS A 304 18.32 5.45 -13.30
N ALA A 305 18.52 5.72 -14.59
CA ALA A 305 18.08 6.97 -15.22
C ALA A 305 16.54 7.11 -15.20
N LEU A 306 15.79 6.01 -15.43
CA LEU A 306 14.34 5.99 -15.27
C LEU A 306 13.92 6.25 -13.83
N ALA A 307 14.58 5.65 -12.84
CA ALA A 307 14.33 5.90 -11.42
C ALA A 307 14.54 7.38 -11.06
N ARG A 308 15.61 8.02 -11.59
CA ARG A 308 15.87 9.46 -11.39
C ARG A 308 14.76 10.32 -12.02
N ARG A 309 14.36 10.04 -13.26
CA ARG A 309 13.27 10.75 -13.92
C ARG A 309 11.96 10.60 -13.15
N ALA A 310 11.62 9.38 -12.74
CA ALA A 310 10.41 9.10 -11.99
C ALA A 310 10.38 9.83 -10.63
N ALA A 311 11.50 9.87 -9.91
CA ALA A 311 11.62 10.63 -8.68
C ALA A 311 11.42 12.13 -8.94
N GLY A 312 12.09 12.69 -9.96
CA GLY A 312 12.00 14.11 -10.28
C GLY A 312 10.60 14.56 -10.68
N GLU A 313 9.91 13.78 -11.53
CA GLU A 313 8.53 14.06 -11.94
C GLU A 313 7.51 13.92 -10.80
N SER A 314 7.91 13.30 -9.69
CA SER A 314 7.09 13.07 -8.49
C SER A 314 7.38 14.08 -7.37
N VAL A 315 8.42 14.91 -7.47
CA VAL A 315 8.74 15.93 -6.45
C VAL A 315 7.61 16.95 -6.38
N VAL A 316 7.14 17.21 -5.15
CA VAL A 316 6.08 18.19 -4.89
C VAL A 316 6.69 19.43 -4.21
N LEU A 317 6.57 20.59 -4.85
CA LEU A 317 6.89 21.87 -4.24
C LEU A 317 5.68 22.33 -3.43
N LEU A 318 5.80 22.28 -2.10
CA LEU A 318 4.68 22.61 -1.19
C LEU A 318 4.62 24.09 -0.84
N LYS A 319 5.78 24.74 -0.72
CA LYS A 319 5.93 26.15 -0.35
C LYS A 319 7.14 26.75 -1.03
N ASN A 320 7.06 28.03 -1.46
CA ASN A 320 8.17 28.76 -2.10
C ASN A 320 7.99 30.28 -1.92
N ASP A 321 8.26 30.76 -0.70
CA ASP A 321 8.13 32.19 -0.39
C ASP A 321 9.20 33.02 -1.12
N ASP A 322 8.81 34.19 -1.61
CA ASP A 322 9.65 35.13 -2.37
C ASP A 322 10.36 34.48 -3.57
N ALA A 323 9.83 33.42 -4.13
CA ALA A 323 10.44 32.67 -5.24
C ALA A 323 11.91 32.29 -4.95
N LEU A 324 12.22 31.81 -3.73
CA LEU A 324 13.55 31.35 -3.35
C LEU A 324 14.08 30.27 -4.28
N LEU A 325 13.22 29.34 -4.66
CA LEU A 325 13.51 28.30 -5.64
C LEU A 325 13.00 28.71 -7.03
N PRO A 326 13.71 28.32 -8.09
CA PRO A 326 14.95 27.55 -8.11
C PRO A 326 16.17 28.40 -7.71
N LEU A 327 17.18 27.74 -7.12
CA LEU A 327 18.44 28.35 -6.78
C LEU A 327 19.26 28.67 -8.06
N ALA A 328 19.85 29.84 -8.14
CA ALA A 328 20.70 30.20 -9.26
C ALA A 328 22.01 29.39 -9.28
N GLU A 329 22.58 29.20 -10.47
CA GLU A 329 23.89 28.59 -10.62
C GLU A 329 24.95 29.32 -9.78
N GLY A 330 25.82 28.56 -9.13
CA GLY A 330 26.87 29.12 -8.24
C GLY A 330 26.38 29.54 -6.85
N THR A 331 25.09 29.41 -6.53
CA THR A 331 24.58 29.69 -5.18
C THR A 331 25.32 28.84 -4.15
N ARG A 332 25.86 29.49 -3.10
CA ARG A 332 26.57 28.80 -2.02
C ARG A 332 25.58 28.17 -1.08
N VAL A 333 25.62 26.83 -0.97
CA VAL A 333 24.66 26.07 -0.18
C VAL A 333 25.33 25.34 0.98
N ALA A 334 24.72 25.41 2.16
CA ALA A 334 25.01 24.51 3.27
C ALA A 334 24.07 23.31 3.18
N VAL A 335 24.60 22.10 3.17
CA VAL A 335 23.81 20.86 3.23
C VAL A 335 23.76 20.38 4.67
N ILE A 336 22.57 20.29 5.23
CA ILE A 336 22.37 19.93 6.63
C ILE A 336 21.33 18.79 6.72
N GLY A 337 21.59 17.85 7.59
CA GLY A 337 20.71 16.73 7.89
C GLY A 337 21.31 15.38 7.53
N ASP A 338 21.19 14.42 8.44
CA ASP A 338 21.72 13.05 8.31
C ASP A 338 21.27 12.35 7.01
N PHE A 339 20.04 12.63 6.55
CA PHE A 339 19.48 12.05 5.33
C PHE A 339 20.18 12.49 4.03
N ALA A 340 21.02 13.54 4.07
CA ALA A 340 21.79 13.95 2.92
C ALA A 340 22.99 13.02 2.63
N GLU A 341 23.57 12.44 3.67
CA GLU A 341 24.68 11.47 3.61
C GLU A 341 24.18 10.03 3.58
N THR A 342 23.20 9.72 4.42
CA THR A 342 22.55 8.41 4.52
C THR A 342 21.09 8.52 4.11
N PRO A 343 20.77 8.43 2.80
CA PRO A 343 19.46 8.76 2.31
C PRO A 343 18.37 7.81 2.80
N ARG A 344 17.20 8.34 3.12
CA ARG A 344 15.97 7.62 3.35
C ARG A 344 15.20 7.57 2.03
N TYR A 345 15.37 6.50 1.24
CA TYR A 345 14.90 6.42 -0.14
C TYR A 345 13.84 5.34 -0.38
N GLN A 346 13.61 4.45 0.56
CA GLN A 346 12.62 3.38 0.51
C GLN A 346 12.07 3.07 1.91
N GLY A 347 10.95 2.32 1.99
CA GLY A 347 10.37 1.83 3.23
C GLY A 347 11.14 0.62 3.80
N ALA A 348 10.74 0.20 5.01
CA ALA A 348 11.30 -0.98 5.68
C ALA A 348 10.29 -2.13 5.68
N GLY A 349 10.78 -3.37 5.55
CA GLY A 349 9.99 -4.59 5.51
C GLY A 349 10.22 -5.42 4.25
N SER A 350 9.23 -6.21 3.86
CA SER A 350 9.30 -7.11 2.69
C SER A 350 9.54 -6.39 1.36
N SER A 351 9.19 -5.10 1.28
CA SER A 351 9.41 -4.26 0.09
C SER A 351 10.84 -3.73 -0.08
N ALA A 352 11.73 -3.95 0.91
CA ALA A 352 13.08 -3.36 0.88
C ALA A 352 13.97 -4.01 -0.18
N VAL A 353 14.35 -3.24 -1.18
CA VAL A 353 15.21 -3.66 -2.31
C VAL A 353 16.68 -3.56 -1.92
N ASN A 354 17.50 -4.56 -2.31
CA ASN A 354 18.95 -4.45 -2.28
C ASN A 354 19.39 -3.65 -3.51
N SER A 355 19.53 -2.33 -3.36
CA SER A 355 19.72 -1.42 -4.47
C SER A 355 21.11 -1.60 -5.13
N ILE A 356 21.14 -1.69 -6.46
CA ILE A 356 22.38 -1.81 -7.24
C ILE A 356 23.28 -0.59 -7.00
N LYS A 357 22.68 0.60 -6.91
CA LYS A 357 23.34 1.89 -6.72
C LYS A 357 22.43 2.78 -5.90
N VAL A 358 22.99 3.59 -5.02
CA VAL A 358 22.26 4.61 -4.27
C VAL A 358 22.97 5.93 -4.39
N ASP A 359 22.32 6.92 -4.98
CA ASP A 359 22.81 8.28 -5.02
C ASP A 359 22.57 8.97 -3.67
N THR A 360 23.62 9.58 -3.11
CA THR A 360 23.49 10.48 -1.96
C THR A 360 23.36 11.94 -2.42
N PHE A 361 22.84 12.79 -1.56
CA PHE A 361 22.78 14.22 -1.85
C PHE A 361 24.17 14.81 -2.04
N LEU A 362 25.15 14.34 -1.26
CA LEU A 362 26.54 14.79 -1.30
C LEU A 362 27.23 14.36 -2.60
N ASP A 363 26.99 13.14 -3.07
CA ASP A 363 27.57 12.64 -4.32
C ASP A 363 27.10 13.45 -5.54
N CYS A 364 25.80 13.78 -5.57
CA CYS A 364 25.17 14.46 -6.70
C CYS A 364 25.37 16.00 -6.69
N LEU A 365 25.83 16.56 -5.57
CA LEU A 365 25.92 18.01 -5.41
C LEU A 365 26.96 18.64 -6.36
N SER A 366 28.07 17.92 -6.64
CA SER A 366 29.15 18.42 -7.53
C SER A 366 28.65 18.71 -8.95
N ASP A 367 27.66 17.97 -9.43
CA ASP A 367 27.14 18.10 -10.80
C ASP A 367 25.87 18.97 -10.88
N SER A 368 25.46 19.55 -9.72
CA SER A 368 24.24 20.33 -9.62
C SER A 368 24.39 21.80 -10.08
N GLY A 369 25.60 22.30 -10.25
CA GLY A 369 25.87 23.73 -10.48
C GLY A 369 25.77 24.59 -9.21
N LEU A 370 25.44 24.00 -8.05
CA LEU A 370 25.46 24.69 -6.77
C LEU A 370 26.86 24.59 -6.12
N HIS A 371 27.24 25.57 -5.30
CA HIS A 371 28.52 25.59 -4.62
C HIS A 371 28.39 25.18 -3.15
N SER A 372 28.88 24.00 -2.79
CA SER A 372 28.84 23.53 -1.39
C SER A 372 29.79 24.31 -0.50
N VAL A 373 29.27 24.85 0.62
CA VAL A 373 30.11 25.41 1.69
C VAL A 373 30.43 24.37 2.79
N GLY A 374 29.85 23.15 2.68
CA GLY A 374 30.07 22.03 3.57
C GLY A 374 28.80 21.25 3.88
N PHE A 375 28.97 20.20 4.69
CA PHE A 375 27.93 19.33 5.20
C PHE A 375 28.00 19.26 6.73
N ALA A 376 26.83 19.17 7.37
CA ALA A 376 26.70 18.88 8.80
C ALA A 376 25.51 17.94 9.04
N PRO A 377 25.65 16.83 9.82
CA PRO A 377 24.55 15.91 10.08
C PRO A 377 23.40 16.56 10.89
N GLY A 378 23.67 17.52 11.71
CA GLY A 378 22.70 18.40 12.39
C GLY A 378 21.93 17.77 13.53
N PHE A 379 21.53 16.49 13.43
CA PHE A 379 20.72 15.79 14.43
C PHE A 379 21.08 14.31 14.54
N ASP A 380 20.63 13.65 15.62
CA ASP A 380 20.62 12.21 15.76
C ASP A 380 19.35 11.63 15.12
N ARG A 381 19.51 10.65 14.22
CA ARG A 381 18.39 10.02 13.44
C ARG A 381 17.31 9.41 14.31
N GLN A 382 17.64 8.90 15.50
CA GLN A 382 16.72 8.29 16.44
C GLN A 382 16.06 9.31 17.39
N GLY A 383 16.23 10.61 17.13
CA GLY A 383 15.58 11.68 17.87
C GLY A 383 16.26 12.09 19.18
N LYS A 384 17.48 11.59 19.45
CA LYS A 384 18.21 12.01 20.68
C LYS A 384 18.75 13.41 20.53
N PRO A 385 18.66 14.25 21.58
CA PRO A 385 19.28 15.56 21.56
C PRO A 385 20.81 15.48 21.37
N ASP A 386 21.37 16.31 20.46
CA ASP A 386 22.79 16.43 20.19
C ASP A 386 23.16 17.89 19.93
N ALA A 387 23.49 18.60 20.99
CA ALA A 387 23.82 20.01 20.94
C ALA A 387 25.10 20.32 20.11
N ALA A 388 26.04 19.38 20.03
CA ALA A 388 27.25 19.56 19.25
C ALA A 388 26.97 19.55 17.75
N LYS A 389 26.21 18.55 17.28
CA LYS A 389 25.74 18.49 15.87
C LYS A 389 24.91 19.71 15.51
N GLN A 390 24.00 20.14 16.38
CA GLN A 390 23.18 21.34 16.15
C GLN A 390 24.03 22.59 16.00
N ALA A 391 25.01 22.81 16.91
CA ALA A 391 25.90 23.98 16.85
C ALA A 391 26.75 24.01 15.59
N GLU A 392 27.28 22.86 15.15
CA GLU A 392 28.02 22.71 13.90
C GLU A 392 27.14 23.11 12.68
N ALA A 393 25.91 22.60 12.64
CA ALA A 393 24.97 22.89 11.55
C ALA A 393 24.60 24.37 11.50
N VAL A 394 24.34 25.01 12.64
CA VAL A 394 24.05 26.47 12.72
C VAL A 394 25.23 27.29 12.27
N ALA A 395 26.46 26.94 12.68
CA ALA A 395 27.67 27.64 12.25
C ALA A 395 27.93 27.47 10.75
N LEU A 396 27.57 26.37 10.15
CA LEU A 396 27.64 26.13 8.72
C LEU A 396 26.58 26.96 7.96
N ALA A 397 25.33 26.92 8.45
CA ALA A 397 24.22 27.68 7.85
C ALA A 397 24.51 29.16 7.70
N ALA A 398 25.18 29.78 8.67
CA ALA A 398 25.56 31.20 8.65
C ALA A 398 26.56 31.58 7.54
N LYS A 399 27.23 30.61 6.90
CA LYS A 399 28.24 30.83 5.86
C LYS A 399 27.66 30.72 4.43
N ALA A 400 26.43 30.25 4.29
CA ALA A 400 25.81 29.95 3.00
C ALA A 400 24.85 31.06 2.55
N ASP A 401 24.56 31.11 1.26
CA ASP A 401 23.52 31.97 0.69
C ASP A 401 22.13 31.34 0.88
N ALA A 402 22.08 29.99 0.88
CA ALA A 402 20.90 29.20 1.18
C ALA A 402 21.26 27.90 1.93
N VAL A 403 20.30 27.36 2.69
CA VAL A 403 20.46 26.09 3.40
C VAL A 403 19.54 25.04 2.80
N LEU A 404 20.09 23.86 2.48
CA LEU A 404 19.35 22.67 2.09
C LEU A 404 19.27 21.76 3.31
N LEU A 405 18.12 21.79 3.99
CA LEU A 405 17.91 21.07 5.25
C LEU A 405 17.09 19.79 5.00
N CYS A 406 17.76 18.64 5.03
CA CYS A 406 17.16 17.32 4.80
C CYS A 406 16.58 16.76 6.10
N LEU A 407 15.25 16.73 6.21
CA LEU A 407 14.49 16.23 7.34
C LEU A 407 13.61 15.05 6.91
N GLY A 408 13.10 14.25 7.85
CA GLY A 408 12.22 13.16 7.51
C GLY A 408 11.96 12.17 8.64
N LEU A 409 11.38 11.03 8.26
CA LEU A 409 11.12 9.90 9.15
C LEU A 409 12.22 8.85 8.99
N ASP A 410 12.55 8.17 10.08
CA ASP A 410 13.48 7.03 10.04
C ASP A 410 12.77 5.74 9.58
N GLU A 411 13.54 4.67 9.41
CA GLU A 411 13.09 3.36 8.94
C GLU A 411 12.13 2.66 9.92
N ILE A 412 12.10 3.11 11.17
CA ILE A 412 11.27 2.55 12.23
C ILE A 412 9.87 3.13 12.18
N LYS A 413 9.75 4.42 11.88
CA LYS A 413 8.46 5.10 11.83
C LYS A 413 7.63 4.71 10.62
N GLU A 414 8.27 4.24 9.54
CA GLU A 414 7.59 3.78 8.33
C GLU A 414 8.10 2.40 7.95
N SER A 415 7.45 1.39 8.50
CA SER A 415 7.84 -0.01 8.35
C SER A 415 6.62 -0.91 8.27
N GLU A 416 6.76 -2.00 7.54
CA GLU A 416 5.87 -3.13 7.64
C GLU A 416 5.87 -3.70 9.07
N GLY A 417 4.68 -4.06 9.57
CA GLY A 417 4.47 -4.63 10.89
C GLY A 417 4.31 -3.62 12.03
N LEU A 418 4.48 -2.33 11.76
CA LEU A 418 4.43 -1.27 12.78
C LEU A 418 3.67 -0.04 12.28
N ASP A 419 2.63 0.39 12.99
CA ASP A 419 1.99 1.68 12.75
C ASP A 419 2.72 2.80 13.49
N ARG A 420 2.68 4.01 12.93
CA ARG A 420 3.26 5.22 13.54
C ARG A 420 2.52 5.60 14.81
N ALA A 421 3.25 6.14 15.78
CA ALA A 421 2.66 6.68 17.01
C ALA A 421 2.05 8.08 16.83
N ASP A 422 2.56 8.86 15.87
CA ASP A 422 2.17 10.24 15.59
C ASP A 422 2.49 10.62 14.13
N MET A 423 2.09 11.83 13.73
CA MET A 423 2.40 12.42 12.42
C MET A 423 3.60 13.37 12.46
N LYS A 424 4.44 13.36 13.51
CA LYS A 424 5.44 14.39 13.77
C LYS A 424 6.83 13.99 13.24
N LEU A 425 7.59 15.00 12.87
CA LEU A 425 9.05 14.90 12.86
C LEU A 425 9.56 14.79 14.30
N ALA A 426 10.77 14.24 14.49
CA ALA A 426 11.40 14.20 15.80
C ALA A 426 11.69 15.63 16.32
N ASP A 427 11.55 15.83 17.62
CA ASP A 427 11.72 17.17 18.26
C ASP A 427 13.08 17.78 17.96
N ASN A 428 14.17 16.98 17.95
CA ASN A 428 15.52 17.45 17.62
C ASN A 428 15.65 17.96 16.18
N GLN A 429 14.85 17.46 15.22
CA GLN A 429 14.80 17.99 13.86
C GLN A 429 14.09 19.36 13.81
N ILE A 430 13.04 19.53 14.60
CA ILE A 430 12.29 20.80 14.68
C ILE A 430 13.13 21.87 15.40
N GLU A 431 13.81 21.52 16.48
CA GLU A 431 14.75 22.41 17.18
C GLU A 431 15.89 22.84 16.27
N LEU A 432 16.45 21.93 15.49
CA LEU A 432 17.47 22.24 14.48
C LEU A 432 16.93 23.20 13.42
N LEU A 433 15.74 22.94 12.87
CA LEU A 433 15.12 23.82 11.86
C LEU A 433 14.96 25.24 12.37
N GLN A 434 14.51 25.43 13.62
CA GLN A 434 14.36 26.73 14.23
C GLN A 434 15.70 27.45 14.34
N ALA A 435 16.72 26.79 14.88
CA ALA A 435 18.07 27.35 15.05
C ALA A 435 18.75 27.69 13.71
N VAL A 436 18.60 26.82 12.71
CA VAL A 436 19.11 27.05 11.34
C VAL A 436 18.43 28.24 10.69
N ARG A 437 17.10 28.35 10.85
CA ARG A 437 16.32 29.47 10.29
C ARG A 437 16.71 30.83 10.91
N GLU A 438 17.05 30.88 12.19
CA GLU A 438 17.58 32.06 12.83
C GLU A 438 18.95 32.50 12.25
N ALA A 439 19.80 31.52 11.95
CA ALA A 439 21.13 31.75 11.36
C ALA A 439 21.07 32.10 9.87
N ASN A 440 20.11 31.52 9.14
CA ASN A 440 19.94 31.77 7.70
C ASN A 440 18.47 31.73 7.29
N PRO A 441 17.88 32.89 6.92
CA PRO A 441 16.49 32.99 6.51
C PRO A 441 16.16 32.24 5.21
N ASN A 442 17.13 31.94 4.35
CA ASN A 442 16.94 31.20 3.11
C ASN A 442 17.04 29.68 3.33
N THR A 443 16.25 29.18 4.26
CA THR A 443 16.21 27.74 4.57
C THR A 443 15.16 27.05 3.69
N VAL A 444 15.62 26.09 2.91
CA VAL A 444 14.83 25.14 2.13
C VAL A 444 14.76 23.83 2.90
N VAL A 445 13.57 23.40 3.29
CA VAL A 445 13.35 22.10 3.92
C VAL A 445 13.00 21.06 2.86
N ILE A 446 13.72 19.95 2.86
CA ILE A 446 13.51 18.78 2.00
C ILE A 446 13.02 17.67 2.90
N VAL A 447 11.79 17.18 2.65
CA VAL A 447 11.15 16.13 3.48
C VAL A 447 11.23 14.78 2.80
N ASN A 448 11.80 13.80 3.52
CA ASN A 448 11.83 12.39 3.17
C ASN A 448 10.90 11.60 4.09
N ALA A 449 9.68 11.32 3.64
CA ALA A 449 8.65 10.57 4.34
C ALA A 449 7.69 9.93 3.34
N GLY A 450 7.23 8.71 3.58
CA GLY A 450 6.30 7.99 2.71
C GLY A 450 4.82 8.29 2.98
N ALA A 451 4.53 9.13 3.98
CA ALA A 451 3.18 9.55 4.35
C ALA A 451 3.19 10.99 4.88
N SER A 452 2.00 11.59 4.99
CA SER A 452 1.79 12.95 5.45
C SER A 452 2.31 13.20 6.88
N LEU A 453 2.68 14.45 7.14
CA LEU A 453 3.22 14.96 8.40
C LEU A 453 2.41 16.14 8.92
N GLU A 454 2.41 16.32 10.24
CA GLU A 454 2.05 17.60 10.84
C GLU A 454 3.15 18.63 10.56
N THR A 455 2.76 19.84 10.17
CA THR A 455 3.69 20.90 9.80
C THR A 455 3.54 22.19 10.64
N PRO A 456 3.46 22.13 11.99
CA PRO A 456 3.35 23.33 12.81
C PRO A 456 4.58 24.23 12.71
N TRP A 457 5.69 23.70 12.20
CA TRP A 457 6.97 24.33 11.97
C TRP A 457 7.08 25.03 10.58
N LEU A 458 6.03 25.03 9.76
CA LEU A 458 6.02 25.55 8.39
C LEU A 458 6.46 27.01 8.27
N ALA A 459 6.26 27.81 9.32
CA ALA A 459 6.72 29.20 9.37
C ALA A 459 8.25 29.34 9.44
N HIS A 460 8.96 28.28 9.83
CA HIS A 460 10.41 28.28 9.99
C HIS A 460 11.18 27.89 8.71
N CYS A 461 10.51 27.64 7.58
CA CYS A 461 11.17 27.44 6.31
C CYS A 461 10.65 28.41 5.25
N LYS A 462 11.52 28.85 4.33
CA LYS A 462 11.16 29.73 3.22
C LYS A 462 10.65 28.93 2.03
N ALA A 463 11.17 27.72 1.83
CA ALA A 463 10.66 26.78 0.86
C ALA A 463 10.54 25.39 1.49
N LEU A 464 9.54 24.63 1.04
CA LEU A 464 9.29 23.26 1.47
C LEU A 464 9.11 22.38 0.24
N VAL A 465 9.95 21.33 0.13
CA VAL A 465 9.94 20.38 -0.98
C VAL A 465 9.74 18.98 -0.42
N TYR A 466 8.76 18.27 -0.96
CA TYR A 466 8.46 16.90 -0.59
C TYR A 466 8.99 15.95 -1.65
N GLY A 467 10.05 15.21 -1.30
CA GLY A 467 10.66 14.21 -2.15
C GLY A 467 10.18 12.79 -1.87
N ALA A 468 9.36 12.62 -0.86
CA ALA A 468 8.87 11.34 -0.37
C ALA A 468 10.00 10.30 -0.21
N LEU A 469 9.84 9.07 -0.71
CA LEU A 469 10.86 8.03 -0.74
C LEU A 469 11.24 7.78 -2.21
N GLY A 470 12.19 8.57 -2.71
CA GLY A 470 12.49 8.75 -4.12
C GLY A 470 13.25 7.61 -4.80
N GLY A 471 13.43 6.45 -4.16
CA GLY A 471 14.21 5.35 -4.72
C GLY A 471 15.70 5.65 -4.81
N GLN A 472 16.44 4.75 -5.45
CA GLN A 472 17.91 4.78 -5.46
C GLN A 472 18.55 6.04 -6.11
N ALA A 473 17.78 6.77 -6.93
CA ALA A 473 18.23 7.97 -7.65
C ALA A 473 17.53 9.26 -7.20
N GLY A 474 16.81 9.22 -6.07
CA GLY A 474 15.99 10.33 -5.59
C GLY A 474 16.79 11.59 -5.22
N ALA A 475 18.01 11.44 -4.73
CA ALA A 475 18.87 12.57 -4.34
C ALA A 475 19.25 13.44 -5.55
N GLY A 476 19.67 12.82 -6.64
CA GLY A 476 20.00 13.54 -7.89
C GLY A 476 18.77 14.22 -8.51
N ALA A 477 17.62 13.55 -8.48
CA ALA A 477 16.34 14.10 -8.94
C ALA A 477 15.93 15.34 -8.14
N MET A 478 16.08 15.31 -6.82
CA MET A 478 15.80 16.45 -5.95
C MET A 478 16.67 17.64 -6.27
N LEU A 479 17.97 17.44 -6.50
CA LEU A 479 18.89 18.53 -6.90
C LEU A 479 18.52 19.14 -8.25
N ASP A 480 18.07 18.32 -9.23
CA ASP A 480 17.57 18.83 -10.52
C ASP A 480 16.34 19.73 -10.37
N VAL A 481 15.51 19.50 -9.36
CA VAL A 481 14.40 20.40 -9.02
C VAL A 481 14.92 21.67 -8.33
N LEU A 482 15.78 21.55 -7.31
CA LEU A 482 16.24 22.68 -6.50
C LEU A 482 17.03 23.71 -7.32
N ASN A 483 17.77 23.29 -8.34
CA ASN A 483 18.56 24.17 -9.23
C ASN A 483 17.77 24.62 -10.48
N GLY A 484 16.52 24.17 -10.64
CA GLY A 484 15.67 24.57 -11.77
C GLY A 484 15.96 23.89 -13.10
N LYS A 485 16.83 22.85 -13.12
CA LYS A 485 17.02 21.99 -14.29
C LYS A 485 15.73 21.22 -14.61
N LEU A 486 14.98 20.85 -13.58
CA LEU A 486 13.65 20.31 -13.68
C LEU A 486 12.65 21.24 -12.97
N ASN A 487 11.58 21.60 -13.67
CA ASN A 487 10.46 22.31 -13.06
C ASN A 487 9.56 21.31 -12.32
N PRO A 488 9.30 21.48 -11.00
CA PRO A 488 8.43 20.58 -10.25
C PRO A 488 7.02 20.58 -10.82
N GLY A 489 6.50 19.38 -11.08
CA GLY A 489 5.15 19.17 -11.61
C GLY A 489 4.34 18.19 -10.77
N GLY A 490 4.93 17.66 -9.69
CA GLY A 490 4.26 16.72 -8.80
C GLY A 490 3.14 17.38 -7.99
N LYS A 491 2.11 16.60 -7.68
CA LYS A 491 0.98 17.00 -6.84
C LYS A 491 0.75 15.95 -5.73
N LEU A 492 0.37 16.39 -4.54
CA LEU A 492 0.09 15.47 -3.43
C LEU A 492 -0.97 14.44 -3.78
N ALA A 493 -0.70 13.18 -3.48
CA ALA A 493 -1.64 12.07 -3.62
C ALA A 493 -2.41 11.78 -2.32
N GLU A 494 -2.19 12.56 -1.28
CA GLU A 494 -2.89 12.53 0.00
C GLU A 494 -2.96 13.93 0.62
N THR A 495 -3.99 14.17 1.42
CA THR A 495 -4.17 15.40 2.18
C THR A 495 -3.21 15.45 3.37
N TRP A 496 -2.58 16.58 3.62
CA TRP A 496 -1.80 16.83 4.83
C TRP A 496 -2.64 17.60 5.84
N ALA A 497 -3.11 16.90 6.86
CA ALA A 497 -3.85 17.52 7.96
C ALA A 497 -2.95 18.45 8.80
N ASN A 498 -3.54 19.43 9.46
CA ASN A 498 -2.79 20.28 10.39
C ASN A 498 -2.31 19.48 11.62
N ALA A 499 -3.14 18.55 12.12
CA ALA A 499 -2.82 17.68 13.24
C ALA A 499 -3.50 16.31 13.08
N TYR A 500 -2.96 15.27 13.73
CA TYR A 500 -3.61 13.96 13.77
C TYR A 500 -5.02 14.04 14.39
N ALA A 501 -5.20 14.92 15.36
CA ALA A 501 -6.50 15.17 15.98
C ALA A 501 -7.60 15.61 14.98
N ASP A 502 -7.22 16.12 13.82
CA ASP A 502 -8.15 16.55 12.77
C ASP A 502 -8.51 15.43 11.79
N THR A 503 -7.88 14.25 11.90
CA THR A 503 -8.13 13.13 10.98
C THR A 503 -9.47 12.44 11.27
N PRO A 504 -10.17 11.88 10.26
CA PRO A 504 -11.49 11.28 10.45
C PRO A 504 -11.46 10.00 11.30
N ALA A 505 -10.41 9.20 11.18
CA ALA A 505 -10.29 7.89 11.83
C ALA A 505 -9.57 7.93 13.18
N ARG A 506 -9.23 9.09 13.73
CA ARG A 506 -8.35 9.26 14.90
C ARG A 506 -8.72 8.39 16.11
N ASP A 507 -10.02 8.22 16.37
CA ASP A 507 -10.52 7.48 17.55
C ASP A 507 -10.75 5.98 17.25
N HIS A 508 -10.66 5.58 15.97
CA HIS A 508 -10.97 4.22 15.52
C HIS A 508 -9.85 3.55 14.72
N PHE A 509 -8.74 4.26 14.46
CA PHE A 509 -7.58 3.66 13.78
C PHE A 509 -6.80 2.80 14.75
N ALA A 510 -6.42 1.61 14.27
CA ALA A 510 -5.65 0.59 14.96
C ALA A 510 -6.26 0.10 16.29
N GLY A 511 -7.47 0.44 16.63
CA GLY A 511 -8.34 0.07 17.75
C GLY A 511 -7.75 -0.75 18.92
N PRO A 512 -8.24 -0.63 20.14
CA PRO A 512 -7.69 -1.33 21.29
C PRO A 512 -7.94 -2.87 21.24
N GLY A 513 -8.98 -3.29 20.52
CA GLY A 513 -9.43 -4.66 20.43
C GLY A 513 -9.11 -5.34 19.09
N ARG A 514 -9.83 -6.43 18.79
CA ARG A 514 -9.71 -7.15 17.52
C ARG A 514 -10.49 -6.52 16.40
N THR A 515 -11.58 -5.80 16.69
CA THR A 515 -12.37 -5.11 15.68
C THR A 515 -11.79 -3.73 15.40
N VAL A 516 -11.70 -3.39 14.13
CA VAL A 516 -11.32 -2.07 13.64
C VAL A 516 -12.51 -1.50 12.91
N GLN A 517 -13.16 -0.52 13.50
CA GLN A 517 -14.39 0.03 12.97
C GLN A 517 -14.11 1.18 12.01
N TYR A 518 -14.59 1.06 10.78
CA TYR A 518 -14.43 2.03 9.71
C TYR A 518 -15.59 3.04 9.73
N ARG A 519 -15.79 3.68 10.90
CA ARG A 519 -16.94 4.57 11.17
C ARG A 519 -16.95 5.83 10.33
N GLU A 520 -15.81 6.24 9.81
CA GLU A 520 -15.73 7.40 8.92
C GLU A 520 -16.42 7.14 7.57
N GLY A 521 -16.73 5.90 7.23
CA GLY A 521 -17.42 5.55 6.00
C GLY A 521 -16.67 6.06 4.76
N LEU A 522 -17.36 6.72 3.85
CA LEU A 522 -16.80 7.30 2.62
C LEU A 522 -15.85 8.48 2.87
N TYR A 523 -15.79 9.01 4.09
CA TYR A 523 -15.14 10.27 4.41
C TYR A 523 -13.68 10.05 4.83
N VAL A 524 -12.84 9.64 3.86
CA VAL A 524 -11.39 9.48 4.01
C VAL A 524 -10.68 10.58 3.21
N GLY A 525 -9.60 11.13 3.75
CA GLY A 525 -8.79 12.15 3.10
C GLY A 525 -9.60 13.41 2.74
N TYR A 526 -9.37 13.97 1.54
CA TYR A 526 -10.05 15.20 1.09
C TYR A 526 -11.58 15.08 1.10
N ARG A 527 -12.13 13.86 0.92
CA ARG A 527 -13.57 13.62 1.02
C ARG A 527 -14.13 14.04 2.37
N TYR A 528 -13.36 13.76 3.44
CA TYR A 528 -13.71 14.18 4.78
C TYR A 528 -13.49 15.69 4.98
N TYR A 529 -12.26 16.16 4.76
CA TYR A 529 -11.88 17.53 5.13
C TYR A 529 -12.75 18.57 4.45
N GLN A 530 -13.07 18.38 3.19
CA GLN A 530 -13.91 19.30 2.42
C GLN A 530 -15.38 19.22 2.81
N THR A 531 -15.93 18.02 3.05
CA THR A 531 -17.34 17.87 3.43
C THR A 531 -17.59 18.40 4.84
N ALA A 532 -16.71 18.10 5.78
CA ALA A 532 -16.84 18.55 7.17
C ALA A 532 -16.37 20.00 7.38
N GLY A 533 -15.73 20.63 6.38
CA GLY A 533 -15.15 21.97 6.49
C GLY A 533 -13.94 22.07 7.40
N VAL A 534 -13.14 21.03 7.51
CA VAL A 534 -11.92 20.97 8.34
C VAL A 534 -10.74 21.53 7.56
N PRO A 535 -10.03 22.56 8.08
CA PRO A 535 -8.88 23.13 7.41
C PRO A 535 -7.68 22.16 7.43
N VAL A 536 -6.87 22.21 6.39
CA VAL A 536 -5.70 21.35 6.20
C VAL A 536 -4.45 22.17 5.91
N ALA A 537 -3.27 21.61 6.17
CA ALA A 537 -2.02 22.25 5.83
C ALA A 537 -1.80 22.29 4.31
N PHE A 538 -2.04 21.15 3.63
CA PHE A 538 -2.00 21.07 2.17
C PHE A 538 -3.11 20.14 1.68
N PRO A 539 -3.94 20.61 0.73
CA PRO A 539 -5.04 19.80 0.20
C PRO A 539 -4.53 18.70 -0.76
N PHE A 540 -5.33 17.67 -0.94
CA PHE A 540 -5.13 16.67 -1.97
C PHE A 540 -4.98 17.32 -3.36
N GLY A 541 -4.00 16.87 -4.13
CA GLY A 541 -3.69 17.43 -5.44
C GLY A 541 -2.87 18.72 -5.42
N HIS A 542 -2.48 19.23 -4.23
CA HIS A 542 -1.65 20.45 -4.13
C HIS A 542 -0.20 20.22 -4.58
N GLY A 543 0.33 21.19 -5.28
CA GLY A 543 1.73 21.27 -5.66
C GLY A 543 1.96 22.55 -6.49
N LEU A 544 3.04 23.27 -6.20
CA LEU A 544 3.46 24.47 -6.89
C LEU A 544 4.39 24.13 -8.07
N SER A 545 4.53 25.07 -8.99
CA SER A 545 5.45 25.00 -10.12
C SER A 545 6.29 26.30 -10.18
N TYR A 546 7.41 26.27 -10.88
CA TYR A 546 8.18 27.48 -11.22
C TYR A 546 7.54 28.27 -12.37
N THR A 547 6.43 27.81 -12.92
CA THR A 547 5.62 28.52 -13.92
C THR A 547 4.18 28.60 -13.46
N GLN A 548 3.31 29.25 -14.24
CA GLN A 548 1.90 29.45 -13.94
C GLN A 548 1.03 28.94 -15.08
N PHE A 549 -0.17 28.43 -14.72
CA PHE A 549 -1.11 27.90 -15.67
C PHE A 549 -2.48 28.56 -15.53
N ALA A 550 -3.08 28.93 -16.65
CA ALA A 550 -4.46 29.42 -16.75
C ALA A 550 -5.36 28.36 -17.38
N TYR A 551 -6.61 28.29 -16.94
CA TYR A 551 -7.63 27.38 -17.46
C TYR A 551 -8.75 28.21 -18.09
N SER A 552 -9.22 27.82 -19.27
CA SER A 552 -10.30 28.51 -19.99
C SER A 552 -11.15 27.52 -20.81
N ASP A 553 -12.23 28.01 -21.38
CA ASP A 553 -13.04 27.36 -22.41
C ASP A 553 -13.57 25.98 -22.01
N LEU A 554 -14.09 25.84 -20.77
CA LEU A 554 -14.65 24.58 -20.30
C LEU A 554 -15.96 24.26 -21.03
N HIS A 555 -15.97 23.11 -21.70
CA HIS A 555 -17.17 22.47 -22.28
C HIS A 555 -17.31 21.09 -21.61
N ALA A 556 -18.50 20.78 -21.08
CA ALA A 556 -18.70 19.55 -20.34
C ALA A 556 -20.08 18.96 -20.58
N ASP A 557 -20.14 17.64 -20.58
CA ASP A 557 -21.36 16.83 -20.56
C ASP A 557 -21.22 15.67 -19.58
N ALA A 558 -22.16 14.73 -19.56
CA ALA A 558 -22.11 13.57 -18.66
C ALA A 558 -21.02 12.54 -19.03
N HIS A 559 -20.28 12.74 -20.11
CA HIS A 559 -19.27 11.79 -20.59
C HIS A 559 -17.85 12.36 -20.57
N SER A 560 -17.72 13.69 -20.62
CA SER A 560 -16.42 14.34 -20.71
C SER A 560 -16.45 15.81 -20.29
N ALA A 561 -15.26 16.32 -19.95
CA ALA A 561 -14.97 17.73 -19.81
C ALA A 561 -13.77 18.09 -20.68
N THR A 562 -13.90 19.09 -21.53
CA THR A 562 -12.83 19.59 -22.40
C THR A 562 -12.56 21.05 -22.07
N LEU A 563 -11.29 21.42 -21.89
CA LEU A 563 -10.86 22.76 -21.55
C LEU A 563 -9.54 23.10 -22.20
N THR A 564 -9.17 24.37 -22.21
CA THR A 564 -7.86 24.87 -22.63
C THR A 564 -7.00 25.15 -21.40
N VAL A 565 -5.77 24.63 -21.37
CA VAL A 565 -4.74 24.95 -20.38
C VAL A 565 -3.60 25.71 -21.05
N THR A 566 -3.26 26.86 -20.51
CA THR A 566 -2.19 27.74 -21.03
C THR A 566 -1.12 27.92 -19.98
N ASN A 567 0.13 27.68 -20.35
CA ASN A 567 1.29 28.06 -19.53
C ASN A 567 1.50 29.57 -19.71
N THR A 568 1.23 30.37 -18.69
CA THR A 568 1.32 31.84 -18.72
C THR A 568 2.68 32.37 -18.23
N GLY A 569 3.58 31.49 -17.81
CA GLY A 569 4.92 31.85 -17.36
C GLY A 569 5.97 31.73 -18.45
N ASP A 570 7.22 31.90 -18.07
CA ASP A 570 8.41 32.00 -18.95
C ASP A 570 9.21 30.67 -19.06
N ARG A 571 8.76 29.63 -18.39
CA ARG A 571 9.40 28.29 -18.35
C ARG A 571 8.43 27.20 -18.79
N ALA A 572 8.96 26.14 -19.40
CA ALA A 572 8.21 24.92 -19.63
C ALA A 572 7.85 24.24 -18.31
N GLY A 573 6.70 23.61 -18.24
CA GLY A 573 6.25 22.88 -17.04
C GLY A 573 5.11 21.93 -17.33
N ALA A 574 4.85 21.05 -16.36
CA ALA A 574 3.73 20.15 -16.37
C ALA A 574 2.60 20.67 -15.47
N GLU A 575 1.37 20.58 -15.93
CA GLU A 575 0.18 20.78 -15.11
C GLU A 575 -0.62 19.49 -15.02
N ILE A 576 -1.19 19.24 -13.86
CA ILE A 576 -2.10 18.11 -13.62
C ILE A 576 -3.51 18.64 -13.44
N VAL A 577 -4.29 18.47 -14.49
CA VAL A 577 -5.70 18.89 -14.53
C VAL A 577 -6.53 17.82 -13.82
N GLN A 578 -7.27 18.22 -12.78
CA GLN A 578 -8.04 17.33 -11.92
C GLN A 578 -9.53 17.62 -12.10
N LEU A 579 -10.33 16.59 -12.39
CA LEU A 579 -11.79 16.70 -12.54
C LEU A 579 -12.48 16.02 -11.36
N TYR A 580 -13.20 16.79 -10.61
CA TYR A 580 -14.03 16.35 -9.49
C TYR A 580 -15.52 16.42 -9.85
N VAL A 581 -16.24 15.41 -9.42
CA VAL A 581 -17.72 15.36 -9.56
C VAL A 581 -18.35 15.66 -8.21
N ALA A 582 -19.23 16.64 -8.18
CA ALA A 582 -20.02 17.02 -7.02
C ALA A 582 -21.51 16.93 -7.33
N LYS A 583 -22.33 16.60 -6.33
CA LYS A 583 -23.80 16.65 -6.44
C LYS A 583 -24.34 17.56 -5.34
N PRO A 584 -24.51 18.86 -5.63
CA PRO A 584 -25.27 19.75 -4.75
C PRO A 584 -26.68 19.21 -4.54
N ASN A 585 -27.21 19.33 -3.35
CA ASN A 585 -28.57 18.85 -3.02
C ASN A 585 -28.79 17.34 -3.22
N ALA A 586 -27.76 16.52 -2.98
CA ALA A 586 -27.89 15.07 -2.99
C ALA A 586 -28.87 14.59 -1.92
N GLU A 587 -29.80 13.70 -2.28
CA GLU A 587 -30.68 13.02 -1.31
C GLU A 587 -29.94 11.91 -0.56
N ILE A 588 -28.92 11.33 -1.21
CA ILE A 588 -28.07 10.29 -0.66
C ILE A 588 -26.77 10.94 -0.21
N PHE A 589 -26.42 10.78 1.07
CA PHE A 589 -25.17 11.36 1.59
C PHE A 589 -23.97 10.91 0.76
N ARG A 590 -23.06 11.83 0.45
CA ARG A 590 -21.84 11.60 -0.30
C ARG A 590 -20.81 12.69 0.03
N PRO A 591 -19.52 12.47 -0.28
CA PRO A 591 -18.51 13.54 -0.20
C PRO A 591 -18.89 14.77 -1.01
N ALA A 592 -18.44 15.94 -0.57
CA ALA A 592 -18.67 17.22 -1.24
C ALA A 592 -18.23 17.22 -2.71
N GLN A 593 -17.23 16.42 -3.02
CA GLN A 593 -16.77 16.10 -4.38
C GLN A 593 -15.85 14.88 -4.35
N GLU A 594 -15.70 14.24 -5.53
CA GLU A 594 -14.84 13.07 -5.71
C GLU A 594 -14.07 13.17 -7.02
N LEU A 595 -12.77 12.83 -7.02
CA LEU A 595 -11.96 12.74 -8.22
C LEU A 595 -12.50 11.65 -9.15
N LYS A 596 -12.75 12.01 -10.42
CA LYS A 596 -13.29 11.07 -11.42
C LYS A 596 -12.53 11.08 -12.74
N ALA A 597 -11.63 12.05 -12.95
CA ALA A 597 -10.68 12.04 -14.05
C ALA A 597 -9.50 12.97 -13.74
N PHE A 598 -8.37 12.73 -14.38
CA PHE A 598 -7.21 13.62 -14.36
C PHE A 598 -6.36 13.44 -15.62
N ALA A 599 -5.57 14.47 -15.95
CA ALA A 599 -4.60 14.42 -17.04
C ALA A 599 -3.39 15.27 -16.72
N LYS A 600 -2.20 14.74 -16.97
CA LYS A 600 -0.92 15.48 -16.92
C LYS A 600 -0.64 16.04 -18.31
N VAL A 601 -0.37 17.34 -18.41
CA VAL A 601 -0.07 18.02 -19.66
C VAL A 601 1.25 18.79 -19.57
N GLN A 602 2.14 18.54 -20.51
CA GLN A 602 3.39 19.28 -20.66
C GLN A 602 3.17 20.47 -21.57
N LEU A 603 3.61 21.67 -21.15
CA LEU A 603 3.44 22.92 -21.87
C LEU A 603 4.76 23.71 -21.89
N ALA A 604 5.20 24.13 -23.09
CA ALA A 604 6.25 25.12 -23.22
C ALA A 604 5.77 26.49 -22.68
N ALA A 605 6.69 27.41 -22.45
CA ALA A 605 6.35 28.78 -22.06
C ALA A 605 5.42 29.42 -23.12
N GLY A 606 4.28 29.97 -22.69
CA GLY A 606 3.25 30.55 -23.55
C GLY A 606 2.41 29.57 -24.36
N GLU A 607 2.64 28.26 -24.25
CA GLU A 607 1.88 27.24 -24.99
C GLU A 607 0.50 27.02 -24.37
N SER A 608 -0.50 26.78 -25.25
CA SER A 608 -1.83 26.36 -24.88
C SER A 608 -2.14 25.00 -25.48
N LYS A 609 -2.79 24.12 -24.70
CA LYS A 609 -3.30 22.82 -25.16
C LYS A 609 -4.73 22.57 -24.72
N THR A 610 -5.50 21.96 -25.60
CA THR A 610 -6.81 21.43 -25.25
C THR A 610 -6.65 20.10 -24.51
N VAL A 611 -7.28 19.99 -23.35
CA VAL A 611 -7.28 18.78 -22.51
C VAL A 611 -8.70 18.23 -22.44
N THR A 612 -8.87 16.94 -22.74
CA THR A 612 -10.14 16.23 -22.59
C THR A 612 -10.04 15.20 -21.46
N LEU A 613 -10.93 15.31 -20.50
CA LEU A 613 -11.08 14.43 -19.35
C LEU A 613 -12.33 13.57 -19.54
N THR A 614 -12.15 12.29 -19.82
CA THR A 614 -13.26 11.35 -20.06
C THR A 614 -13.76 10.80 -18.72
N LEU A 615 -15.08 10.78 -18.56
CA LEU A 615 -15.75 10.18 -17.42
C LEU A 615 -16.17 8.75 -17.75
N ASP A 616 -15.87 7.82 -16.86
CA ASP A 616 -16.27 6.42 -16.96
C ASP A 616 -17.55 6.13 -16.14
N ASP A 617 -17.95 4.87 -16.06
CA ASP A 617 -19.15 4.43 -15.34
C ASP A 617 -19.12 4.75 -13.83
N LYS A 618 -17.93 5.06 -13.27
CA LYS A 618 -17.74 5.38 -11.86
C LYS A 618 -18.01 6.84 -11.52
N ALA A 619 -18.27 7.68 -12.54
CA ALA A 619 -18.37 9.13 -12.35
C ALA A 619 -19.55 9.53 -11.44
N PHE A 620 -20.71 8.91 -11.63
CA PHE A 620 -21.96 9.32 -10.98
C PHE A 620 -22.60 8.24 -10.12
N ARG A 621 -22.12 7.00 -10.20
CA ARG A 621 -22.71 5.84 -9.53
C ARG A 621 -22.49 5.87 -8.01
N TYR A 622 -23.40 5.20 -7.29
CA TYR A 622 -23.24 4.84 -5.90
C TYR A 622 -23.71 3.40 -5.68
N ARG A 623 -23.21 2.72 -4.66
CA ARG A 623 -23.70 1.37 -4.31
C ARG A 623 -24.96 1.48 -3.48
N ASN A 624 -26.06 0.99 -4.01
CA ASN A 624 -27.33 0.94 -3.31
C ASN A 624 -27.47 -0.37 -2.55
N THR A 625 -27.39 -0.31 -1.22
CA THR A 625 -27.47 -1.48 -0.34
C THR A 625 -28.87 -2.11 -0.28
N ARG A 626 -29.89 -1.45 -0.84
CA ARG A 626 -31.26 -1.97 -0.88
C ARG A 626 -31.52 -2.78 -2.14
N THR A 627 -31.01 -2.35 -3.28
CA THR A 627 -31.12 -3.05 -4.57
C THR A 627 -29.96 -4.00 -4.81
N ASP A 628 -28.91 -3.90 -3.98
CA ASP A 628 -27.64 -4.59 -4.12
C ASP A 628 -27.01 -4.41 -5.51
N SER A 629 -27.07 -3.18 -6.04
CA SER A 629 -26.59 -2.84 -7.36
C SER A 629 -25.96 -1.44 -7.38
N TRP A 630 -25.23 -1.15 -8.47
CA TRP A 630 -24.77 0.20 -8.78
C TRP A 630 -25.92 1.01 -9.36
N GLU A 631 -26.20 2.16 -8.76
CA GLU A 631 -27.26 3.04 -9.13
C GLU A 631 -26.75 4.47 -9.37
N VAL A 632 -27.53 5.27 -10.08
CA VAL A 632 -27.25 6.68 -10.32
C VAL A 632 -28.38 7.52 -9.77
N GLU A 633 -28.05 8.46 -8.90
CA GLU A 633 -29.01 9.48 -8.46
C GLU A 633 -29.16 10.55 -9.53
N GLY A 634 -30.33 10.67 -10.14
CA GLY A 634 -30.59 11.63 -11.22
C GLY A 634 -30.53 13.09 -10.78
N GLY A 635 -30.38 13.99 -11.74
CA GLY A 635 -30.44 15.44 -11.57
C GLY A 635 -29.11 16.15 -11.89
N THR A 636 -28.99 17.40 -11.44
CA THR A 636 -27.84 18.25 -11.75
C THR A 636 -26.62 17.87 -10.92
N TYR A 637 -25.50 17.70 -11.60
CA TYR A 637 -24.17 17.57 -11.03
C TYR A 637 -23.29 18.75 -11.42
N GLU A 638 -22.25 19.00 -10.64
CA GLU A 638 -21.20 19.95 -10.97
C GLU A 638 -19.92 19.19 -11.32
N LEU A 639 -19.38 19.43 -12.50
CA LEU A 639 -18.06 19.04 -12.90
C LEU A 639 -17.09 20.17 -12.55
N ARG A 640 -16.22 19.95 -11.58
CA ARG A 640 -15.28 20.92 -11.03
C ARG A 640 -13.88 20.60 -11.49
N VAL A 641 -13.31 21.48 -12.32
CA VAL A 641 -11.94 21.31 -12.84
C VAL A 641 -10.99 22.22 -12.09
N GLY A 642 -9.93 21.65 -11.55
CA GLY A 642 -8.97 22.37 -10.71
C GLY A 642 -7.55 21.86 -10.80
N ALA A 643 -6.65 22.62 -10.15
CA ALA A 643 -5.25 22.29 -9.96
C ALA A 643 -5.00 21.51 -8.64
N SER A 644 -6.03 21.47 -7.78
CA SER A 644 -6.11 20.65 -6.57
C SER A 644 -7.57 20.51 -6.14
N SER A 645 -7.82 19.68 -5.14
CA SER A 645 -9.17 19.56 -4.57
C SER A 645 -9.71 20.86 -3.95
N ALA A 646 -8.85 21.80 -3.61
CA ALA A 646 -9.21 23.11 -3.05
C ALA A 646 -9.00 24.29 -4.02
N ASP A 647 -8.27 24.09 -5.12
CA ASP A 647 -8.05 25.11 -6.16
C ASP A 647 -8.89 24.77 -7.41
N ILE A 648 -10.21 24.94 -7.30
CA ILE A 648 -11.15 24.75 -8.41
C ILE A 648 -11.17 26.02 -9.25
N ARG A 649 -10.87 25.89 -10.52
CA ARG A 649 -10.73 27.01 -11.47
C ARG A 649 -11.90 27.17 -12.42
N LEU A 650 -12.52 26.07 -12.82
CA LEU A 650 -13.68 26.06 -13.72
C LEU A 650 -14.73 25.09 -13.19
N THR A 651 -16.00 25.41 -13.40
CA THR A 651 -17.13 24.55 -13.02
C THR A 651 -18.19 24.58 -14.13
N ALA A 652 -18.74 23.42 -14.44
CA ALA A 652 -19.87 23.26 -15.36
C ALA A 652 -20.95 22.41 -14.71
N ALA A 653 -22.22 22.80 -14.90
CA ALA A 653 -23.36 21.99 -14.49
C ALA A 653 -23.73 21.02 -15.61
N VAL A 654 -24.00 19.75 -15.24
CA VAL A 654 -24.44 18.71 -16.16
C VAL A 654 -25.66 17.99 -15.62
N GLU A 655 -26.64 17.69 -16.48
CA GLU A 655 -27.78 16.86 -16.11
C GLU A 655 -27.47 15.39 -16.35
N VAL A 656 -27.74 14.57 -15.33
CA VAL A 656 -27.51 13.13 -15.36
C VAL A 656 -28.82 12.39 -15.14
N ILE A 657 -29.09 11.43 -16.01
CA ILE A 657 -30.29 10.58 -15.89
C ILE A 657 -30.03 9.55 -14.78
N GLY A 658 -30.95 9.48 -13.82
CA GLY A 658 -30.89 8.52 -12.73
C GLY A 658 -31.47 7.16 -13.09
N THR A 659 -31.28 6.19 -12.20
CA THR A 659 -31.82 4.83 -12.33
C THR A 659 -33.15 4.64 -11.60
N ASP A 660 -33.74 5.68 -11.04
CA ASP A 660 -35.02 5.70 -10.29
C ASP A 660 -35.04 4.74 -9.08
N ALA A 661 -33.86 4.36 -8.56
CA ALA A 661 -33.76 3.48 -7.41
C ALA A 661 -34.16 4.19 -6.12
N LEU A 662 -34.83 3.45 -5.23
CA LEU A 662 -35.20 3.99 -3.93
C LEU A 662 -33.97 4.30 -3.07
N ASN A 663 -33.98 5.45 -2.40
CA ASN A 663 -32.95 5.83 -1.46
C ASN A 663 -32.78 4.77 -0.35
N PRO A 664 -31.60 4.12 -0.20
CA PRO A 664 -31.37 3.06 0.79
C PRO A 664 -31.38 3.57 2.24
N TYR A 665 -31.31 4.90 2.42
CA TYR A 665 -31.27 5.55 3.72
C TYR A 665 -32.58 6.29 4.06
N ALA A 666 -33.62 6.17 3.22
CA ALA A 666 -34.91 6.78 3.49
C ALA A 666 -35.44 6.36 4.88
N GLY A 667 -35.74 7.35 5.73
CA GLY A 667 -36.19 7.13 7.10
C GLY A 667 -35.11 6.72 8.12
N LYS A 668 -33.85 6.63 7.72
CA LYS A 668 -32.71 6.39 8.64
C LYS A 668 -32.13 7.72 9.12
N ALA A 669 -31.84 7.82 10.44
CA ALA A 669 -31.19 8.99 11.01
C ALA A 669 -29.65 8.83 10.93
N LEU A 670 -29.04 9.54 10.00
CA LEU A 670 -27.59 9.49 9.72
C LEU A 670 -26.98 10.92 9.65
N PRO A 671 -27.16 11.76 10.71
CA PRO A 671 -26.77 13.17 10.65
C PRO A 671 -25.26 13.39 10.53
N HIS A 672 -24.42 12.51 11.10
CA HIS A 672 -22.96 12.62 10.96
C HIS A 672 -22.52 12.33 9.53
N TYR A 673 -23.09 11.32 8.89
CA TYR A 673 -22.80 10.99 7.48
C TYR A 673 -23.35 12.03 6.52
N GLN A 674 -24.51 12.63 6.80
CA GLN A 674 -25.06 13.72 6.00
C GLN A 674 -24.20 14.99 6.05
N SER A 675 -23.60 15.28 7.18
CA SER A 675 -22.75 16.46 7.38
C SER A 675 -21.25 16.21 7.13
N GLY A 676 -20.83 14.96 6.99
CA GLY A 676 -19.42 14.56 6.93
C GLY A 676 -18.66 14.67 8.25
N LYS A 677 -19.31 15.05 9.37
CA LYS A 677 -18.65 15.20 10.68
C LYS A 677 -18.52 13.87 11.40
N VAL A 678 -17.75 12.97 10.83
CA VAL A 678 -17.72 11.54 11.18
C VAL A 678 -16.72 11.16 12.29
N GLN A 679 -15.98 12.09 12.87
CA GLN A 679 -15.03 11.79 13.94
C GLN A 679 -15.68 11.19 15.19
N THR A 680 -16.94 11.50 15.47
CA THR A 680 -17.65 11.14 16.70
C THR A 680 -18.98 10.45 16.44
N VAL A 681 -19.04 9.58 15.43
CA VAL A 681 -20.25 8.81 15.08
C VAL A 681 -20.64 7.91 16.26
N PRO A 682 -21.87 8.07 16.82
CA PRO A 682 -22.37 7.23 17.91
C PRO A 682 -22.60 5.78 17.45
N ASP A 683 -22.53 4.83 18.38
CA ASP A 683 -22.77 3.41 18.10
C ASP A 683 -24.10 3.15 17.38
N ALA A 684 -25.19 3.76 17.86
CA ALA A 684 -26.52 3.58 17.25
C ALA A 684 -26.60 4.06 15.77
N GLU A 685 -25.91 5.15 15.43
CA GLU A 685 -25.84 5.63 14.05
C GLU A 685 -24.95 4.74 13.20
N TRP A 686 -23.81 4.29 13.75
CA TRP A 686 -22.93 3.35 13.10
C TRP A 686 -23.62 2.00 12.82
N GLU A 687 -24.33 1.43 13.81
CA GLU A 687 -25.12 0.21 13.61
C GLU A 687 -26.23 0.39 12.57
N THR A 688 -26.80 1.59 12.49
CA THR A 688 -27.80 1.93 11.47
C THR A 688 -27.20 1.92 10.05
N LEU A 689 -25.99 2.46 9.89
CA LEU A 689 -25.27 2.41 8.60
C LEU A 689 -24.81 0.99 8.29
N LEU A 690 -24.20 0.32 9.27
CA LEU A 690 -23.68 -1.05 9.15
C LEU A 690 -24.78 -2.09 8.85
N GLY A 691 -26.02 -1.78 9.26
CA GLY A 691 -27.19 -2.67 9.11
C GLY A 691 -27.21 -3.86 10.06
N ARG A 692 -26.33 -3.87 11.07
CA ARG A 692 -26.20 -4.92 12.10
C ARG A 692 -25.52 -4.38 13.35
N PRO A 693 -25.62 -5.07 14.49
CA PRO A 693 -24.90 -4.69 15.70
C PRO A 693 -23.37 -4.70 15.49
N ILE A 694 -22.69 -3.85 16.26
CA ILE A 694 -21.22 -3.82 16.32
C ILE A 694 -20.73 -5.19 16.84
N PRO A 695 -19.75 -5.82 16.17
CA PRO A 695 -19.23 -7.11 16.63
C PRO A 695 -18.55 -7.02 18.00
N ASP A 696 -18.62 -8.12 18.76
CA ASP A 696 -17.92 -8.26 20.04
C ASP A 696 -16.40 -8.21 19.87
N ASP A 697 -15.75 -7.31 20.60
CA ASP A 697 -14.31 -7.03 20.52
C ASP A 697 -13.45 -7.80 21.52
N ARG A 698 -14.05 -8.75 22.28
CA ARG A 698 -13.31 -9.51 23.29
C ARG A 698 -12.33 -10.49 22.67
N VAL A 699 -11.14 -10.61 23.29
CA VAL A 699 -10.15 -11.61 22.91
C VAL A 699 -10.73 -13.01 23.15
N LYS A 700 -10.74 -13.83 22.09
CA LYS A 700 -11.13 -15.25 22.15
C LYS A 700 -9.87 -16.12 22.20
N ILE A 701 -9.86 -17.11 23.08
CA ILE A 701 -8.77 -18.10 23.16
C ILE A 701 -9.05 -19.20 22.14
N ASP A 702 -8.59 -18.95 20.92
CA ASP A 702 -8.72 -19.83 19.75
C ASP A 702 -7.44 -19.81 18.91
N ARG A 703 -7.44 -20.45 17.74
CA ARG A 703 -6.30 -20.49 16.80
C ARG A 703 -5.89 -19.09 16.30
N ASN A 704 -6.78 -18.11 16.37
CA ASN A 704 -6.57 -16.76 15.88
C ASN A 704 -6.10 -15.78 16.98
N MET A 705 -5.92 -16.28 18.20
CA MET A 705 -5.27 -15.55 19.27
C MET A 705 -3.80 -15.27 18.91
N THR A 706 -3.35 -14.02 19.08
CA THR A 706 -1.94 -13.68 18.82
C THR A 706 -1.03 -14.08 19.99
N LEU A 707 0.27 -14.23 19.71
CA LEU A 707 1.25 -14.48 20.77
C LEU A 707 1.30 -13.33 21.78
N GLY A 708 1.03 -12.09 21.34
CA GLY A 708 0.93 -10.92 22.21
C GLY A 708 -0.30 -10.90 23.12
N GLU A 709 -1.27 -11.76 22.87
CA GLU A 709 -2.50 -11.90 23.68
C GLU A 709 -2.47 -13.07 24.64
N LEU A 710 -1.38 -13.88 24.69
CA LEU A 710 -1.27 -15.08 25.53
C LEU A 710 -1.45 -14.81 27.01
N ASN A 711 -1.24 -13.59 27.48
CA ASN A 711 -1.50 -13.13 28.85
C ASN A 711 -2.99 -13.14 29.22
N HIS A 712 -3.92 -13.17 28.23
CA HIS A 712 -5.35 -13.36 28.49
C HIS A 712 -5.73 -14.83 28.74
N GLY A 713 -4.79 -15.76 28.51
CA GLY A 713 -4.97 -17.18 28.77
C GLY A 713 -4.78 -17.55 30.24
N ARG A 714 -5.05 -18.85 30.55
CA ARG A 714 -4.86 -19.43 31.88
C ARG A 714 -3.58 -20.25 32.02
N SER A 715 -2.69 -20.19 31.04
CA SER A 715 -1.47 -20.94 30.94
C SER A 715 -0.27 -20.20 31.55
N PRO A 716 0.44 -20.77 32.52
CA PRO A 716 1.69 -20.22 33.00
C PRO A 716 2.77 -20.16 31.91
N LEU A 717 2.81 -21.16 31.02
CA LEU A 717 3.75 -21.20 29.89
C LEU A 717 3.40 -20.14 28.86
N GLY A 718 2.11 -19.98 28.50
CA GLY A 718 1.65 -18.93 27.62
C GLY A 718 1.99 -17.55 28.17
N TRP A 719 1.77 -17.35 29.47
CA TRP A 719 2.15 -16.10 30.14
C TRP A 719 3.68 -15.84 30.10
N LEU A 720 4.50 -16.89 30.27
CA LEU A 720 5.94 -16.81 30.17
C LEU A 720 6.39 -16.42 28.76
N VAL A 721 5.84 -17.05 27.71
CA VAL A 721 6.12 -16.72 26.31
C VAL A 721 5.77 -15.27 26.03
N TRP A 722 4.58 -14.82 26.44
CA TRP A 722 4.17 -13.42 26.33
C TRP A 722 5.15 -12.48 27.03
N ALA A 723 5.55 -12.79 28.27
CA ALA A 723 6.45 -11.95 29.05
C ALA A 723 7.84 -11.82 28.39
N VAL A 724 8.37 -12.92 27.86
CA VAL A 724 9.65 -12.96 27.14
C VAL A 724 9.56 -12.11 25.86
N LEU A 725 8.57 -12.32 25.02
CA LEU A 725 8.36 -11.54 23.79
C LEU A 725 8.20 -10.05 24.08
N THR A 726 7.39 -9.72 25.10
CA THR A 726 7.19 -8.34 25.56
C THR A 726 8.47 -7.69 26.04
N ALA A 727 9.30 -8.44 26.80
CA ALA A 727 10.58 -7.96 27.31
C ALA A 727 11.58 -7.72 26.16
N LEU A 728 11.66 -8.63 25.20
CA LEU A 728 12.51 -8.49 24.02
C LEU A 728 12.09 -7.28 23.18
N LEU A 729 10.78 -7.14 22.94
CA LEU A 729 10.25 -6.02 22.19
C LEU A 729 10.54 -4.68 22.88
N ASN A 730 10.26 -4.58 24.18
CA ASN A 730 10.57 -3.38 24.97
C ASN A 730 12.07 -3.05 25.01
N ALA A 731 12.93 -4.07 25.05
CA ALA A 731 14.37 -3.87 24.99
C ALA A 731 14.83 -3.32 23.64
N SER A 732 14.18 -3.76 22.56
CA SER A 732 14.45 -3.24 21.21
C SER A 732 13.98 -1.79 21.04
N TYR A 733 12.79 -1.44 21.55
CA TYR A 733 12.31 -0.06 21.57
C TYR A 733 13.25 0.90 22.34
N LYS A 734 13.77 0.45 23.49
CA LYS A 734 14.74 1.26 24.26
C LYS A 734 16.06 1.50 23.52
N LYS A 735 16.40 0.66 22.56
CA LYS A 735 17.58 0.84 21.69
C LYS A 735 17.30 1.76 20.49
N GLY A 736 16.04 2.26 20.34
CA GLY A 736 15.62 3.06 19.21
C GLY A 736 15.51 2.26 17.88
N LYS A 737 15.50 0.94 17.96
CA LYS A 737 15.38 0.02 16.83
C LYS A 737 14.44 -1.13 17.21
N PRO A 738 13.10 -1.03 17.00
CA PRO A 738 12.20 -2.15 17.20
C PRO A 738 12.70 -3.37 16.40
N ASP A 739 12.74 -4.51 17.03
CA ASP A 739 13.03 -5.77 16.35
C ASP A 739 11.78 -6.21 15.59
N LEU A 740 11.80 -6.05 14.28
CA LEU A 740 10.66 -6.37 13.42
C LEU A 740 10.29 -7.85 13.44
N ASN A 741 11.26 -8.76 13.66
CA ASN A 741 10.98 -10.20 13.82
C ASN A 741 10.19 -10.47 15.10
N VAL A 742 10.62 -9.89 16.21
CA VAL A 742 9.91 -10.04 17.49
C VAL A 742 8.53 -9.41 17.40
N LEU A 743 8.40 -8.24 16.76
CA LEU A 743 7.13 -7.56 16.56
C LEU A 743 6.17 -8.39 15.70
N PHE A 744 6.68 -8.97 14.60
CA PHE A 744 5.90 -9.87 13.76
C PHE A 744 5.40 -11.08 14.54
N GLN A 745 6.28 -11.76 15.28
CA GLN A 745 5.91 -12.89 16.15
C GLN A 745 4.88 -12.47 17.20
N TYR A 746 5.08 -11.32 17.83
CA TYR A 746 4.16 -10.80 18.85
C TYR A 746 2.72 -10.63 18.30
N ASN A 747 2.57 -10.12 17.08
CA ASN A 747 1.29 -9.90 16.42
C ASN A 747 0.77 -11.12 15.63
N MET A 748 1.55 -12.20 15.54
CA MET A 748 1.21 -13.39 14.79
C MET A 748 0.18 -14.25 15.54
N PRO A 749 -0.91 -14.70 14.89
CA PRO A 749 -1.87 -15.63 15.49
C PRO A 749 -1.28 -17.05 15.60
N LEU A 750 -1.76 -17.84 16.57
CA LEU A 750 -1.28 -19.20 16.80
C LEU A 750 -1.37 -20.09 15.55
N ARG A 751 -2.40 -19.92 14.70
CA ARG A 751 -2.53 -20.70 13.45
C ARG A 751 -1.37 -20.49 12.48
N ALA A 752 -0.77 -19.28 12.49
CA ALA A 752 0.33 -18.97 11.58
C ALA A 752 1.57 -19.83 11.85
N LEU A 753 1.72 -20.36 13.08
CA LEU A 753 2.76 -21.34 13.38
C LEU A 753 2.67 -22.58 12.47
N ALA A 754 1.47 -23.06 12.19
CA ALA A 754 1.28 -24.18 11.27
C ALA A 754 1.42 -23.79 9.80
N LYS A 755 1.09 -22.54 9.45
CA LYS A 755 1.08 -22.07 8.06
C LYS A 755 2.46 -21.60 7.54
N MET A 756 3.41 -21.31 8.43
CA MET A 756 4.70 -20.68 8.10
C MET A 756 5.94 -21.52 8.42
N THR A 757 5.80 -22.74 8.95
CA THR A 757 6.93 -23.55 9.40
C THR A 757 7.28 -24.72 8.49
N ASN A 758 6.85 -24.68 7.24
CA ASN A 758 7.09 -25.73 6.24
C ASN A 758 6.74 -27.14 6.77
N GLY A 759 5.58 -27.25 7.43
CA GLY A 759 5.08 -28.51 7.96
C GLY A 759 5.74 -29.00 9.26
N ALA A 760 6.64 -28.23 9.88
CA ALA A 760 7.23 -28.59 11.17
C ALA A 760 6.18 -28.58 12.30
N ILE A 761 5.25 -27.63 12.26
CA ILE A 761 4.12 -27.52 13.19
C ILE A 761 2.84 -27.81 12.44
N SER A 762 2.01 -28.73 12.94
CA SER A 762 0.69 -29.01 12.38
C SER A 762 -0.40 -28.23 13.10
N MET A 763 -1.57 -28.07 12.44
CA MET A 763 -2.74 -27.45 13.08
C MET A 763 -3.23 -28.23 14.30
N GLY A 764 -3.01 -29.55 14.34
CA GLY A 764 -3.28 -30.39 15.53
C GLY A 764 -2.39 -30.02 16.72
N MET A 765 -1.11 -29.65 16.49
CA MET A 765 -0.24 -29.12 17.54
C MET A 765 -0.72 -27.76 18.01
N VAL A 766 -1.14 -26.87 17.09
CA VAL A 766 -1.73 -25.56 17.44
C VAL A 766 -2.97 -25.75 18.32
N ASP A 767 -3.84 -26.70 18.03
CA ASP A 767 -4.98 -27.03 18.91
C ASP A 767 -4.55 -27.44 20.32
N GLY A 768 -3.46 -28.21 20.44
CA GLY A 768 -2.86 -28.55 21.73
C GLY A 768 -2.37 -27.32 22.49
N ILE A 769 -1.75 -26.35 21.78
CA ILE A 769 -1.34 -25.05 22.36
C ILE A 769 -2.57 -24.26 22.80
N VAL A 770 -3.62 -24.20 22.00
CA VAL A 770 -4.88 -23.51 22.36
C VAL A 770 -5.48 -24.13 23.64
N MET A 771 -5.55 -25.47 23.73
CA MET A 771 -6.03 -26.15 24.94
C MET A 771 -5.18 -25.80 26.17
N GLU A 772 -3.87 -25.75 26.01
CA GLU A 772 -2.93 -25.38 27.06
C GLU A 772 -3.21 -23.93 27.53
N VAL A 773 -3.38 -22.98 26.62
CA VAL A 773 -3.72 -21.58 26.91
C VAL A 773 -5.10 -21.45 27.56
N GLN A 774 -6.06 -22.31 27.23
CA GLN A 774 -7.38 -22.39 27.88
C GLN A 774 -7.34 -22.90 29.32
N GLY A 775 -6.19 -23.46 29.76
CA GLY A 775 -5.98 -23.98 31.12
C GLY A 775 -5.96 -25.50 31.21
N PHE A 776 -6.07 -26.24 30.11
CA PHE A 776 -5.95 -27.70 30.07
C PHE A 776 -4.49 -28.14 29.87
N TRP A 777 -3.58 -27.69 30.72
CA TRP A 777 -2.14 -27.71 30.52
C TRP A 777 -1.57 -29.10 30.18
N VAL A 778 -1.92 -30.13 30.98
CA VAL A 778 -1.43 -31.51 30.78
C VAL A 778 -2.00 -32.10 29.50
N ILE A 779 -3.29 -31.93 29.26
CA ILE A 779 -3.98 -32.47 28.08
C ILE A 779 -3.46 -31.77 26.82
N GLY A 780 -3.30 -30.43 26.86
CA GLY A 780 -2.74 -29.65 25.78
C GLY A 780 -1.32 -30.07 25.41
N LEU A 781 -0.44 -30.21 26.41
CA LEU A 781 0.94 -30.67 26.20
C LEU A 781 1.00 -32.08 25.62
N VAL A 782 0.22 -33.03 26.18
CA VAL A 782 0.14 -34.41 25.66
C VAL A 782 -0.34 -34.38 24.19
N ARG A 783 -1.32 -33.55 23.87
CA ARG A 783 -1.81 -33.39 22.49
C ARG A 783 -0.72 -32.83 21.56
N VAL A 784 0.02 -31.81 21.99
CA VAL A 784 1.16 -31.27 21.22
C VAL A 784 2.16 -32.35 20.88
N ILE A 785 2.61 -33.12 21.89
CA ILE A 785 3.60 -34.21 21.71
C ILE A 785 3.05 -35.30 20.77
N PHE A 786 1.81 -35.74 20.99
CA PHE A 786 1.18 -36.76 20.14
C PHE A 786 1.05 -36.29 18.68
N GLU A 787 0.53 -35.08 18.47
CA GLU A 787 0.40 -34.52 17.11
C GLU A 787 1.74 -34.23 16.45
N ALA A 788 2.81 -33.89 17.21
CA ALA A 788 4.16 -33.75 16.67
C ALA A 788 4.69 -35.08 16.10
N VAL A 789 4.60 -36.16 16.87
CA VAL A 789 5.04 -37.51 16.40
C VAL A 789 4.19 -37.93 15.19
N LYS A 790 2.89 -37.76 15.26
CA LYS A 790 1.95 -38.07 14.18
C LYS A 790 2.28 -37.28 12.93
N ASN A 791 2.55 -35.97 13.05
CA ASN A 791 2.89 -35.08 11.95
C ASN A 791 4.16 -35.53 11.21
N VAL A 792 5.22 -35.89 11.93
CA VAL A 792 6.48 -36.40 11.34
C VAL A 792 6.21 -37.65 10.50
N ILE A 793 5.42 -38.61 11.03
CA ILE A 793 5.08 -39.86 10.35
C ILE A 793 4.26 -39.56 9.09
N LEU A 794 3.21 -38.74 9.23
CA LEU A 794 2.30 -38.42 8.13
C LEU A 794 2.97 -37.61 7.02
N ASN A 795 3.88 -36.69 7.36
CA ASN A 795 4.65 -35.95 6.38
C ASN A 795 5.56 -36.88 5.58
N ALA A 796 6.30 -37.76 6.25
CA ALA A 796 7.17 -38.73 5.56
C ALA A 796 6.37 -39.67 4.64
N GLN A 797 5.20 -40.14 5.08
CA GLN A 797 4.32 -40.97 4.26
C GLN A 797 3.77 -40.21 3.03
N LEU A 798 3.35 -38.96 3.23
CA LEU A 798 2.82 -38.13 2.14
C LEU A 798 3.90 -37.81 1.11
N GLU A 799 5.08 -37.39 1.54
CA GLU A 799 6.20 -37.12 0.63
C GLU A 799 6.61 -38.33 -0.19
N ASN A 800 6.64 -39.52 0.43
CA ASN A 800 6.93 -40.76 -0.31
C ASN A 800 5.87 -41.05 -1.37
N ARG A 801 4.57 -40.78 -1.11
CA ARG A 801 3.52 -40.92 -2.11
C ARG A 801 3.63 -39.90 -3.23
N LEU A 802 3.89 -38.63 -2.88
CA LEU A 802 4.01 -37.55 -3.86
C LEU A 802 5.25 -37.69 -4.78
N ARG A 803 6.34 -38.35 -4.29
CA ARG A 803 7.55 -38.63 -5.09
C ARG A 803 7.41 -39.84 -6.00
N ASN A 804 6.62 -40.85 -5.61
CA ASN A 804 6.49 -42.14 -6.31
C ASN A 804 5.28 -42.19 -7.25
N SER A 805 4.48 -41.16 -7.28
CA SER A 805 3.36 -40.95 -8.21
C SER A 805 3.70 -39.92 -9.27
#